data_c81cd5dd62e4890eedf2194438075afa
#
_entry.id   c81cd5dd62e4890eedf2194438075afa
#
_cell.length_a   1.000
_cell.length_b   1.000
_cell.length_c   1.000
_cell.angle_alpha   90.00
_cell.angle_beta   90.00
_cell.angle_gamma   90.00
#
_symmetry.space_group_name_H-M   'P 1'
#
loop_
_entity.id
_entity.type
_entity.pdbx_description
1 polymer ?
#
loop_
_entity_poly.entity_id
_entity_poly.type
_entity_poly.pdbx_seq_one_letter_code
_entity_poly.pdbx_strand_id
1 'polypeptide(L)'
;MISAKIAQELGVKESNVASALALLAEGNTVPFIARYRKEATGGLDDSQLRAIEERATYLKELEDRKQTILAAIEEQGKLDQTLKTLILECDTKARLEDLYLPYKKRRKTKADIAREAGLEQLLDKLIDAPHASPEQLAASFTTEGFEDTKKALEGARAILIDRFALDADLVGEVRERMFTTGSMLASSVEGKEKEGAKYKDYFEFSEPFTSLPSHRILALFRGEKEGVLHLDLDAGDESMYEGMIAERFNLDTSSQWLTSAVRWGWKTKLVISSGLDVRMRLKERAEEGALEVFARNLKDVLLAAPAGQRATLGLDPGYRNGVKCAVVDSTGKVLDTLIVYPHQPQNKWSEAVQELASACATHGVDLMAVGNGTASRETEKLAGEVADLIKKAGGKRPTPVVVSESGASVYSASELAAKEFPTMDVSLRGAVSIARRLQDPLAELVKIDPKAIGVGQYQHDVNQAALAKTLDAVVEDAVNAVGVDLNTASVPLLSRVAGISPTIAENIVHYRDEHGSFASRASLKKVPRLGPKAFEQCAGFLRINGARDPLDSSAVHPEAYPVVRRIAEKTGLSVDGLIGNTSVLKSLRPQDFADEHFGVPTVTDILAELDKPGRDPRPEFATATFKEGVEKISDLIPGMILEGTVTNVAAFGAFVDVGVHQDGLVHVSALADTFVSNPHDVVRSGRWSK
;
A
#
# COMPACT_ATOMS: atom_id res chain seq x y z
N MET A 1 18.92 1.93 -21.96
CA MET A 1 19.61 1.73 -20.67
C MET A 1 18.63 1.53 -19.51
N ILE A 2 17.65 2.43 -19.26
CA ILE A 2 16.62 2.25 -18.19
C ILE A 2 15.77 1.01 -18.43
N SER A 3 15.24 0.80 -19.63
CA SER A 3 14.43 -0.37 -19.99
C SER A 3 15.14 -1.70 -19.76
N ALA A 4 16.41 -1.79 -20.16
CA ALA A 4 17.22 -2.99 -19.98
C ALA A 4 17.41 -3.35 -18.49
N LYS A 5 17.67 -2.34 -17.66
CA LYS A 5 17.84 -2.53 -16.21
C LYS A 5 16.56 -2.99 -15.53
N ILE A 6 15.44 -2.34 -15.83
CA ILE A 6 14.12 -2.73 -15.29
C ILE A 6 13.77 -4.15 -15.75
N ALA A 7 14.02 -4.48 -17.02
CA ALA A 7 13.76 -5.81 -17.57
C ALA A 7 14.54 -6.91 -16.82
N GLN A 8 15.80 -6.65 -16.52
CA GLN A 8 16.64 -7.55 -15.74
C GLN A 8 16.13 -7.73 -14.30
N GLU A 9 15.77 -6.63 -13.64
CA GLU A 9 15.26 -6.63 -12.26
C GLU A 9 13.93 -7.39 -12.14
N LEU A 10 13.02 -7.24 -13.12
CA LEU A 10 11.69 -7.86 -13.10
C LEU A 10 11.62 -9.21 -13.80
N GLY A 11 12.71 -9.66 -14.45
CA GLY A 11 12.74 -10.94 -15.17
C GLY A 11 11.84 -10.96 -16.41
N VAL A 12 11.65 -9.82 -17.07
CA VAL A 12 10.82 -9.66 -18.27
C VAL A 12 11.66 -9.25 -19.48
N LYS A 13 11.10 -9.31 -20.69
CA LYS A 13 11.81 -8.89 -21.91
C LYS A 13 11.97 -7.37 -21.95
N GLU A 14 13.15 -6.89 -22.37
CA GLU A 14 13.41 -5.44 -22.50
C GLU A 14 12.43 -4.76 -23.46
N SER A 15 12.07 -5.41 -24.57
CA SER A 15 11.10 -4.88 -25.54
C SER A 15 9.73 -4.60 -24.89
N ASN A 16 9.29 -5.47 -23.95
CA ASN A 16 8.03 -5.30 -23.25
C ASN A 16 8.07 -4.09 -22.32
N VAL A 17 9.18 -3.90 -21.61
CA VAL A 17 9.39 -2.74 -20.75
C VAL A 17 9.45 -1.45 -21.56
N ALA A 18 10.18 -1.45 -22.67
CA ALA A 18 10.29 -0.29 -23.56
C ALA A 18 8.92 0.11 -24.12
N SER A 19 8.11 -0.86 -24.57
CA SER A 19 6.74 -0.62 -25.04
C SER A 19 5.83 -0.09 -23.93
N ALA A 20 5.93 -0.66 -22.73
CA ALA A 20 5.16 -0.18 -21.58
C ALA A 20 5.50 1.28 -21.22
N LEU A 21 6.79 1.63 -21.20
CA LEU A 21 7.24 3.00 -20.92
C LEU A 21 6.79 3.99 -22.01
N ALA A 22 6.82 3.58 -23.27
CA ALA A 22 6.32 4.40 -24.38
C ALA A 22 4.82 4.67 -24.25
N LEU A 23 4.02 3.63 -23.98
CA LEU A 23 2.58 3.77 -23.77
C LEU A 23 2.23 4.65 -22.56
N LEU A 24 2.95 4.53 -21.45
CA LEU A 24 2.79 5.38 -20.28
C LEU A 24 3.15 6.85 -20.60
N ALA A 25 4.22 7.08 -21.36
CA ALA A 25 4.62 8.42 -21.79
C ALA A 25 3.60 9.09 -22.73
N GLU A 26 2.85 8.29 -23.50
CA GLU A 26 1.73 8.75 -24.33
C GLU A 26 0.47 9.09 -23.53
N GLY A 27 0.51 8.90 -22.20
CA GLY A 27 -0.62 9.19 -21.30
C GLY A 27 -1.66 8.06 -21.22
N ASN A 28 -1.29 6.83 -21.60
CA ASN A 28 -2.14 5.68 -21.34
C ASN A 28 -2.10 5.29 -19.86
N THR A 29 -3.24 4.91 -19.33
CA THR A 29 -3.37 4.47 -17.92
C THR A 29 -2.91 3.02 -17.76
N VAL A 30 -2.45 2.66 -16.55
CA VAL A 30 -2.02 1.29 -16.25
C VAL A 30 -3.15 0.27 -16.51
N PRO A 31 -4.39 0.45 -16.03
CA PRO A 31 -5.47 -0.50 -16.32
C PRO A 31 -5.74 -0.68 -17.82
N PHE A 32 -5.69 0.40 -18.60
CA PHE A 32 -5.89 0.33 -20.05
C PHE A 32 -4.77 -0.48 -20.74
N ILE A 33 -3.51 -0.22 -20.39
CA ILE A 33 -2.37 -0.95 -20.97
C ILE A 33 -2.46 -2.44 -20.63
N ALA A 34 -2.70 -2.77 -19.36
CA ALA A 34 -2.78 -4.16 -18.89
C ALA A 34 -3.87 -4.94 -19.60
N ARG A 35 -5.00 -4.30 -19.90
CA ARG A 35 -6.15 -4.99 -20.48
C ARG A 35 -6.18 -4.94 -22.01
N TYR A 36 -5.85 -3.81 -22.60
CA TYR A 36 -6.09 -3.55 -24.03
C TYR A 36 -4.82 -3.37 -24.88
N ARG A 37 -3.63 -3.54 -24.30
CA ARG A 37 -2.35 -3.41 -25.00
C ARG A 37 -1.40 -4.59 -24.72
N LYS A 38 -1.98 -5.78 -24.53
CA LYS A 38 -1.23 -7.00 -24.18
C LYS A 38 -0.22 -7.41 -25.25
N GLU A 39 -0.53 -7.23 -26.52
CA GLU A 39 0.40 -7.55 -27.63
C GLU A 39 1.66 -6.68 -27.56
N ALA A 40 1.49 -5.38 -27.29
CA ALA A 40 2.61 -4.45 -27.23
C ALA A 40 3.52 -4.70 -26.03
N THR A 41 2.95 -5.13 -24.90
CA THR A 41 3.67 -5.31 -23.64
C THR A 41 4.02 -6.76 -23.32
N GLY A 42 3.62 -7.71 -24.18
CA GLY A 42 3.82 -9.13 -23.92
C GLY A 42 2.99 -9.66 -22.74
N GLY A 43 1.88 -9.00 -22.41
CA GLY A 43 0.94 -9.43 -21.38
C GLY A 43 1.31 -9.01 -19.96
N LEU A 44 2.06 -7.91 -19.79
CA LEU A 44 2.33 -7.35 -18.45
C LEU A 44 1.02 -6.99 -17.73
N ASP A 45 0.93 -7.41 -16.48
CA ASP A 45 -0.21 -7.11 -15.61
C ASP A 45 -0.11 -5.72 -14.91
N ASP A 46 -1.16 -5.33 -14.20
CA ASP A 46 -1.21 -4.05 -13.48
C ASP A 46 -0.03 -3.89 -12.50
N SER A 47 0.27 -4.93 -11.74
CA SER A 47 1.35 -4.91 -10.74
C SER A 47 2.72 -4.72 -11.39
N GLN A 48 2.98 -5.43 -12.50
CA GLN A 48 4.21 -5.30 -13.27
C GLN A 48 4.34 -3.92 -13.91
N LEU A 49 3.26 -3.38 -14.46
CA LEU A 49 3.25 -2.04 -15.07
C LEU A 49 3.48 -0.94 -14.02
N ARG A 50 2.89 -1.05 -12.83
CA ARG A 50 3.15 -0.10 -11.74
C ARG A 50 4.57 -0.19 -11.22
N ALA A 51 5.13 -1.40 -11.11
CA ALA A 51 6.54 -1.59 -10.76
C ALA A 51 7.48 -0.97 -11.79
N ILE A 52 7.18 -1.12 -13.10
CA ILE A 52 7.93 -0.48 -14.19
C ILE A 52 7.87 1.05 -14.08
N GLU A 53 6.69 1.62 -13.88
CA GLU A 53 6.49 3.08 -13.72
C GLU A 53 7.29 3.63 -12.55
N GLU A 54 7.19 2.98 -11.39
CA GLU A 54 7.90 3.40 -10.17
C GLU A 54 9.41 3.29 -10.33
N ARG A 55 9.87 2.16 -10.88
CA ARG A 55 11.30 1.94 -11.10
C ARG A 55 11.90 2.89 -12.14
N ALA A 56 11.15 3.17 -13.20
CA ALA A 56 11.55 4.14 -14.22
C ALA A 56 11.67 5.56 -13.62
N THR A 57 10.75 5.94 -12.77
CA THR A 57 10.80 7.22 -12.04
C THR A 57 12.06 7.31 -11.17
N TYR A 58 12.33 6.26 -10.37
CA TYR A 58 13.53 6.20 -9.55
C TYR A 58 14.84 6.30 -10.36
N LEU A 59 14.94 5.53 -11.45
CA LEU A 59 16.14 5.53 -12.29
C LEU A 59 16.34 6.86 -13.03
N LYS A 60 15.25 7.52 -13.43
CA LYS A 60 15.32 8.86 -14.01
C LYS A 60 15.81 9.88 -12.99
N GLU A 61 15.26 9.87 -11.79
CA GLU A 61 15.72 10.75 -10.70
C GLU A 61 17.20 10.50 -10.33
N LEU A 62 17.63 9.23 -10.35
CA LEU A 62 19.03 8.87 -10.14
C LEU A 62 19.91 9.44 -11.23
N GLU A 63 19.51 9.34 -12.50
CA GLU A 63 20.27 9.89 -13.62
C GLU A 63 20.33 11.43 -13.58
N ASP A 64 19.22 12.11 -13.31
CA ASP A 64 19.17 13.54 -13.13
C ASP A 64 20.10 13.99 -11.96
N ARG A 65 20.12 13.22 -10.89
CA ARG A 65 21.01 13.46 -9.75
C ARG A 65 22.50 13.30 -10.12
N LYS A 66 22.83 12.26 -10.92
CA LYS A 66 24.21 12.08 -11.44
C LYS A 66 24.65 13.28 -12.23
N GLN A 67 23.84 13.78 -13.14
CA GLN A 67 24.16 14.97 -13.94
C GLN A 67 24.38 16.21 -13.07
N THR A 68 23.53 16.40 -12.07
CA THR A 68 23.66 17.52 -11.11
C THR A 68 24.99 17.43 -10.34
N ILE A 69 25.38 16.24 -9.89
CA ILE A 69 26.61 16.00 -9.15
C ILE A 69 27.84 16.19 -10.04
N LEU A 70 27.82 15.64 -11.26
CA LEU A 70 28.90 15.81 -12.22
C LEU A 70 29.16 17.30 -12.50
N ALA A 71 28.12 18.06 -12.75
CA ALA A 71 28.22 19.51 -12.98
C ALA A 71 28.80 20.24 -11.76
N ALA A 72 28.34 19.89 -10.54
CA ALA A 72 28.82 20.50 -9.30
C ALA A 72 30.29 20.20 -8.99
N ILE A 73 30.80 19.02 -9.35
CA ILE A 73 32.21 18.64 -9.17
C ILE A 73 33.08 19.28 -10.26
N GLU A 74 32.57 19.33 -11.50
CA GLU A 74 33.26 19.99 -12.62
C GLU A 74 33.45 21.49 -12.37
N GLU A 75 32.42 22.19 -11.85
CA GLU A 75 32.53 23.59 -11.43
C GLU A 75 33.63 23.84 -10.41
N GLN A 76 33.93 22.83 -9.57
CA GLN A 76 35.03 22.88 -8.61
C GLN A 76 36.41 22.55 -9.23
N GLY A 77 36.44 22.16 -10.50
CA GLY A 77 37.67 21.72 -11.18
C GLY A 77 38.27 20.41 -10.63
N LYS A 78 37.45 19.57 -9.99
CA LYS A 78 37.85 18.33 -9.32
C LYS A 78 37.38 17.05 -9.98
N LEU A 79 36.69 17.16 -11.15
CA LEU A 79 36.18 16.01 -11.87
C LEU A 79 37.27 15.40 -12.72
N ASP A 80 37.75 14.22 -12.37
CA ASP A 80 38.60 13.38 -13.22
C ASP A 80 37.80 12.29 -13.93
N GLN A 81 38.47 11.57 -14.85
CA GLN A 81 37.81 10.55 -15.66
C GLN A 81 37.39 9.34 -14.84
N THR A 82 38.15 8.98 -13.81
CA THR A 82 37.87 7.84 -12.94
C THR A 82 36.61 8.10 -12.10
N LEU A 83 36.54 9.26 -11.46
CA LEU A 83 35.39 9.69 -10.67
C LEU A 83 34.14 9.81 -11.56
N LYS A 84 34.27 10.36 -12.76
CA LYS A 84 33.18 10.45 -13.73
C LYS A 84 32.62 9.07 -14.07
N THR A 85 33.49 8.09 -14.33
CA THR A 85 33.07 6.72 -14.61
C THR A 85 32.36 6.10 -13.41
N LEU A 86 32.91 6.23 -12.19
CA LEU A 86 32.29 5.72 -10.97
C LEU A 86 30.90 6.31 -10.72
N ILE A 87 30.71 7.63 -10.95
CA ILE A 87 29.41 8.29 -10.80
C ILE A 87 28.42 7.78 -11.84
N LEU A 88 28.82 7.65 -13.11
CA LEU A 88 27.94 7.16 -14.18
C LEU A 88 27.51 5.71 -13.96
N GLU A 89 28.37 4.88 -13.42
CA GLU A 89 28.11 3.47 -13.12
C GLU A 89 27.32 3.24 -11.83
N CYS A 90 27.07 4.26 -11.02
CA CYS A 90 26.31 4.11 -9.79
C CYS A 90 24.90 3.57 -10.05
N ASP A 91 24.54 2.55 -9.27
CA ASP A 91 23.22 1.89 -9.33
C ASP A 91 22.24 2.37 -8.26
N THR A 92 22.73 3.05 -7.23
CA THR A 92 21.94 3.49 -6.09
C THR A 92 22.23 4.94 -5.71
N LYS A 93 21.21 5.62 -5.18
CA LYS A 93 21.36 6.98 -4.63
C LYS A 93 22.37 7.01 -3.48
N ALA A 94 22.38 5.98 -2.63
CA ALA A 94 23.30 5.89 -1.49
C ALA A 94 24.77 5.93 -1.95
N ARG A 95 25.14 5.06 -2.90
CA ARG A 95 26.49 5.03 -3.46
C ARG A 95 26.87 6.34 -4.16
N LEU A 96 25.92 6.93 -4.87
CA LEU A 96 26.11 8.20 -5.54
C LEU A 96 26.40 9.34 -4.55
N GLU A 97 25.66 9.41 -3.45
CA GLU A 97 25.89 10.41 -2.40
C GLU A 97 27.20 10.19 -1.65
N ASP A 98 27.62 8.93 -1.44
CA ASP A 98 28.92 8.61 -0.87
C ASP A 98 30.08 9.16 -1.71
N LEU A 99 30.02 8.98 -3.05
CA LEU A 99 30.99 9.52 -3.99
C LEU A 99 31.00 11.07 -4.04
N TYR A 100 29.83 11.68 -3.84
CA TYR A 100 29.70 13.14 -3.83
C TYR A 100 30.11 13.79 -2.51
N LEU A 101 30.10 13.05 -1.40
CA LEU A 101 30.29 13.58 -0.05
C LEU A 101 31.59 14.43 0.10
N PRO A 102 32.77 14.05 -0.46
CA PRO A 102 33.99 14.86 -0.39
C PRO A 102 33.88 16.23 -1.08
N TYR A 103 32.98 16.37 -2.05
CA TYR A 103 32.81 17.56 -2.90
C TYR A 103 31.63 18.44 -2.46
N LYS A 104 30.83 17.96 -1.52
CA LYS A 104 29.64 18.67 -1.03
C LYS A 104 30.06 19.89 -0.20
N LYS A 105 29.51 21.05 -0.51
CA LYS A 105 29.72 22.27 0.28
C LYS A 105 29.25 22.04 1.72
N ARG A 106 30.15 22.13 2.68
CA ARG A 106 29.90 21.91 4.12
C ARG A 106 30.50 23.05 4.95
N ARG A 107 30.07 23.17 6.20
CA ARG A 107 30.72 24.06 7.17
C ARG A 107 32.13 23.57 7.44
N LYS A 108 33.06 24.50 7.68
CA LYS A 108 34.43 24.17 8.10
C LYS A 108 34.42 23.24 9.31
N THR A 109 35.12 22.13 9.17
CA THR A 109 35.28 21.13 10.23
C THR A 109 36.58 21.37 10.97
N LYS A 110 36.80 20.69 12.14
CA LYS A 110 38.06 20.67 12.83
C LYS A 110 39.19 20.16 11.93
N ALA A 111 38.89 19.20 11.05
CA ALA A 111 39.85 18.68 10.08
C ALA A 111 40.29 19.74 9.06
N ASP A 112 39.33 20.56 8.56
CA ASP A 112 39.64 21.63 7.60
C ASP A 112 40.53 22.70 8.24
N ILE A 113 40.26 23.06 9.50
CA ILE A 113 41.07 24.02 10.26
C ILE A 113 42.49 23.44 10.47
N ALA A 114 42.61 22.16 10.80
CA ALA A 114 43.89 21.50 10.97
C ALA A 114 44.69 21.39 9.65
N ARG A 115 44.04 21.17 8.51
CA ARG A 115 44.70 21.20 7.19
C ARG A 115 45.20 22.57 6.84
N GLU A 116 44.42 23.62 7.07
CA GLU A 116 44.86 25.02 6.87
C GLU A 116 46.04 25.39 7.76
N ALA A 117 46.13 24.81 8.94
CA ALA A 117 47.26 24.97 9.85
C ALA A 117 48.51 24.14 9.47
N GLY A 118 48.44 23.36 8.36
CA GLY A 118 49.57 22.55 7.86
C GLY A 118 49.76 21.21 8.57
N LEU A 119 48.82 20.77 9.40
CA LEU A 119 48.94 19.52 10.18
C LEU A 119 48.77 18.25 9.33
N GLU A 120 48.44 18.36 8.05
CA GLU A 120 48.41 17.23 7.13
C GLU A 120 49.84 16.63 6.95
N GLN A 121 50.86 17.46 6.91
CA GLN A 121 52.26 17.00 6.86
C GLN A 121 52.67 16.27 8.14
N LEU A 122 52.14 16.66 9.30
CA LEU A 122 52.34 15.91 10.55
C LEU A 122 51.70 14.55 10.46
N LEU A 123 50.44 14.47 9.96
CA LEU A 123 49.77 13.21 9.78
C LEU A 123 50.55 12.25 8.87
N ASP A 124 51.02 12.74 7.72
CA ASP A 124 51.80 11.94 6.78
C ASP A 124 53.09 11.38 7.45
N LYS A 125 53.79 12.22 8.22
CA LYS A 125 54.94 11.73 9.02
C LYS A 125 54.59 10.69 10.08
N LEU A 126 53.44 10.82 10.73
CA LEU A 126 52.98 9.84 11.72
C LEU A 126 52.65 8.49 11.07
N ILE A 127 52.14 8.51 9.84
CA ILE A 127 51.87 7.30 9.05
C ILE A 127 53.18 6.66 8.55
N ASP A 128 54.08 7.47 8.01
CA ASP A 128 55.35 7.00 7.43
C ASP A 128 56.36 6.50 8.48
N ALA A 129 56.28 7.03 9.71
CA ALA A 129 57.17 6.65 10.80
C ALA A 129 56.41 6.14 12.04
N PRO A 130 55.72 5.02 11.95
CA PRO A 130 54.76 4.52 12.96
C PRO A 130 55.43 4.19 14.32
N HIS A 131 56.73 3.96 14.34
CA HIS A 131 57.49 3.64 15.55
C HIS A 131 58.18 4.87 16.18
N ALA A 132 58.12 6.05 15.56
CA ALA A 132 58.65 7.29 16.15
C ALA A 132 57.73 7.80 17.25
N SER A 133 58.28 8.59 18.20
CA SER A 133 57.44 9.24 19.22
C SER A 133 56.52 10.28 18.54
N PRO A 134 55.20 10.14 18.66
CA PRO A 134 54.26 11.11 18.12
C PRO A 134 54.48 12.53 18.62
N GLU A 135 54.86 12.68 19.92
CA GLU A 135 55.09 13.97 20.56
C GLU A 135 56.32 14.65 19.98
N GLN A 136 57.39 13.85 19.72
CA GLN A 136 58.62 14.38 19.09
C GLN A 136 58.33 14.86 17.65
N LEU A 137 57.56 14.12 16.88
CA LEU A 137 57.16 14.52 15.54
C LEU A 137 56.26 15.77 15.57
N ALA A 138 55.32 15.85 16.51
CA ALA A 138 54.39 16.98 16.63
C ALA A 138 55.06 18.27 17.13
N ALA A 139 56.20 18.20 17.82
CA ALA A 139 56.87 19.37 18.39
C ALA A 139 57.25 20.44 17.34
N SER A 140 57.52 20.04 16.09
CA SER A 140 57.82 20.94 14.98
C SER A 140 56.60 21.47 14.22
N PHE A 141 55.38 21.08 14.62
CA PHE A 141 54.12 21.44 13.96
C PHE A 141 53.19 22.26 14.85
N THR A 142 53.66 22.74 16.00
CA THR A 142 52.86 23.67 16.81
C THR A 142 52.68 24.99 16.10
N THR A 143 51.45 25.51 16.06
CA THR A 143 51.10 26.73 15.34
C THR A 143 49.88 27.39 16.01
N GLU A 144 49.44 28.56 15.50
CA GLU A 144 48.28 29.25 16.01
C GLU A 144 47.02 28.34 15.95
N GLY A 145 46.34 28.22 17.07
CA GLY A 145 45.18 27.30 17.25
C GLY A 145 45.59 25.88 17.70
N PHE A 146 46.87 25.52 17.55
CA PHE A 146 47.49 24.22 17.93
C PHE A 146 48.80 24.45 18.65
N GLU A 147 48.75 25.14 19.79
CA GLU A 147 49.90 25.72 20.49
C GLU A 147 50.76 24.70 21.20
N ASP A 148 50.29 23.49 21.39
CA ASP A 148 51.03 22.38 22.01
C ASP A 148 50.98 21.11 21.18
N THR A 149 51.86 20.15 21.49
CA THR A 149 51.96 18.86 20.79
C THR A 149 50.69 18.05 20.85
N LYS A 150 49.95 18.13 21.96
CA LYS A 150 48.68 17.42 22.14
C LYS A 150 47.64 17.94 21.17
N LYS A 151 47.47 19.28 21.07
CA LYS A 151 46.55 19.90 20.13
C LYS A 151 46.93 19.62 18.67
N ALA A 152 48.26 19.64 18.34
CA ALA A 152 48.72 19.29 17.01
C ALA A 152 48.39 17.83 16.66
N LEU A 153 48.56 16.88 17.56
CA LEU A 153 48.18 15.48 17.39
C LEU A 153 46.66 15.29 17.29
N GLU A 154 45.89 16.06 18.05
CA GLU A 154 44.41 16.06 17.92
C GLU A 154 43.95 16.59 16.55
N GLY A 155 44.65 17.61 16.02
CA GLY A 155 44.42 18.12 14.66
C GLY A 155 44.76 17.08 13.59
N ALA A 156 45.92 16.43 13.69
CA ALA A 156 46.29 15.34 12.77
C ALA A 156 45.29 14.17 12.83
N ARG A 157 44.84 13.80 14.03
CA ARG A 157 43.79 12.77 14.20
C ARG A 157 42.45 13.19 13.56
N ALA A 158 42.05 14.47 13.70
CA ALA A 158 40.85 14.96 13.08
C ALA A 158 40.89 14.84 11.54
N ILE A 159 42.06 15.13 10.93
CA ILE A 159 42.29 14.97 9.49
C ILE A 159 42.16 13.50 9.09
N LEU A 160 42.77 12.58 9.83
CA LEU A 160 42.72 11.15 9.54
C LEU A 160 41.29 10.60 9.62
N ILE A 161 40.54 10.98 10.67
CA ILE A 161 39.14 10.60 10.82
C ILE A 161 38.27 11.16 9.69
N ASP A 162 38.55 12.39 9.25
CA ASP A 162 37.84 12.98 8.11
C ASP A 162 38.14 12.23 6.80
N ARG A 163 39.40 11.76 6.60
CA ARG A 163 39.76 10.86 5.48
C ARG A 163 38.92 9.57 5.51
N PHE A 164 38.75 8.94 6.68
CA PHE A 164 37.91 7.75 6.84
C PHE A 164 36.44 8.02 6.45
N ALA A 165 35.88 9.12 6.94
CA ALA A 165 34.50 9.48 6.74
C ALA A 165 34.17 9.91 5.30
N LEU A 166 35.17 10.32 4.51
CA LEU A 166 35.03 10.75 3.13
C LEU A 166 35.41 9.68 2.09
N ASP A 167 35.95 8.53 2.55
CA ASP A 167 36.23 7.41 1.66
C ASP A 167 34.96 6.64 1.34
N ALA A 168 34.44 6.82 0.12
CA ALA A 168 33.15 6.25 -0.30
C ALA A 168 33.13 4.72 -0.28
N ASP A 169 34.27 4.07 -0.54
CA ASP A 169 34.36 2.60 -0.52
C ASP A 169 34.30 2.09 0.91
N LEU A 170 35.11 2.66 1.80
CA LEU A 170 35.10 2.29 3.21
C LEU A 170 33.72 2.49 3.84
N VAL A 171 33.09 3.66 3.62
CA VAL A 171 31.76 3.96 4.17
C VAL A 171 30.73 2.96 3.66
N GLY A 172 30.77 2.62 2.37
CA GLY A 172 29.89 1.63 1.78
C GLY A 172 30.09 0.22 2.36
N GLU A 173 31.34 -0.22 2.47
CA GLU A 173 31.69 -1.53 3.03
C GLU A 173 31.31 -1.66 4.50
N VAL A 174 31.62 -0.64 5.31
CA VAL A 174 31.25 -0.59 6.74
C VAL A 174 29.73 -0.66 6.92
N ARG A 175 28.99 0.13 6.16
CA ARG A 175 27.52 0.13 6.20
C ARG A 175 26.93 -1.24 5.83
N GLU A 176 27.41 -1.86 4.75
CA GLU A 176 26.94 -3.17 4.32
C GLU A 176 27.30 -4.26 5.34
N ARG A 177 28.51 -4.22 5.88
CA ARG A 177 28.95 -5.15 6.91
C ARG A 177 28.08 -4.99 8.16
N MET A 178 27.86 -3.76 8.63
CA MET A 178 27.03 -3.49 9.79
C MET A 178 25.60 -4.00 9.60
N PHE A 179 25.03 -3.81 8.41
CA PHE A 179 23.69 -4.31 8.09
C PHE A 179 23.63 -5.83 8.09
N THR A 180 24.65 -6.52 7.56
CA THR A 180 24.65 -7.97 7.40
C THR A 180 25.00 -8.73 8.69
N THR A 181 25.81 -8.15 9.58
CA THR A 181 26.28 -8.82 10.79
C THR A 181 25.74 -8.25 12.10
N GLY A 182 25.16 -7.06 12.06
CA GLY A 182 24.66 -6.39 13.25
C GLY A 182 23.22 -6.75 13.63
N SER A 183 22.82 -6.27 14.80
CA SER A 183 21.50 -6.55 15.38
C SER A 183 20.85 -5.29 15.94
N MET A 184 19.52 -5.29 15.93
CA MET A 184 18.71 -4.32 16.64
C MET A 184 18.56 -4.75 18.10
N LEU A 185 18.89 -3.85 19.01
CA LEU A 185 18.64 -4.01 20.45
C LEU A 185 17.50 -3.08 20.87
N ALA A 186 16.67 -3.54 21.78
CA ALA A 186 15.69 -2.70 22.42
C ALA A 186 15.57 -3.02 23.91
N SER A 187 15.31 -1.98 24.70
CA SER A 187 15.03 -2.07 26.12
C SER A 187 13.92 -1.11 26.53
N SER A 188 13.28 -1.38 27.66
CA SER A 188 12.32 -0.43 28.23
C SER A 188 13.01 0.84 28.74
N VAL A 189 12.38 1.98 28.55
CA VAL A 189 12.80 3.21 29.24
C VAL A 189 12.43 3.08 30.71
N GLU A 190 13.35 3.35 31.61
CA GLU A 190 13.18 3.21 33.05
C GLU A 190 11.92 3.97 33.55
N GLY A 191 11.06 3.28 34.28
CA GLY A 191 9.80 3.82 34.81
C GLY A 191 8.66 3.90 33.80
N LYS A 192 8.83 3.46 32.56
CA LYS A 192 7.82 3.48 31.50
C LYS A 192 7.20 2.10 31.19
N GLU A 193 7.52 1.06 31.96
CA GLU A 193 7.11 -0.32 31.69
C GLU A 193 5.56 -0.48 31.70
N LYS A 194 4.88 0.25 32.58
CA LYS A 194 3.39 0.21 32.64
C LYS A 194 2.76 0.92 31.47
N GLU A 195 3.29 2.08 31.08
CA GLU A 195 2.84 2.85 29.91
C GLU A 195 3.12 2.11 28.62
N GLY A 196 4.29 1.44 28.57
CA GLY A 196 4.75 0.65 27.43
C GLY A 196 4.30 -0.82 27.42
N ALA A 197 3.30 -1.22 28.22
CA ALA A 197 2.91 -2.63 28.36
C ALA A 197 2.63 -3.35 27.03
N LYS A 198 2.12 -2.64 26.03
CA LYS A 198 1.90 -3.18 24.66
C LYS A 198 3.20 -3.54 23.91
N TYR A 199 4.37 -3.06 24.39
CA TYR A 199 5.70 -3.35 23.85
C TYR A 199 6.51 -4.31 24.71
N LYS A 200 5.87 -5.03 25.63
CA LYS A 200 6.54 -5.93 26.59
C LYS A 200 7.53 -6.89 25.94
N ASP A 201 7.18 -7.40 24.76
CA ASP A 201 8.01 -8.34 24.00
C ASP A 201 9.32 -7.72 23.50
N TYR A 202 9.46 -6.39 23.57
CA TYR A 202 10.64 -5.63 23.16
C TYR A 202 11.41 -5.02 24.32
N PHE A 203 11.08 -5.32 25.56
CA PHE A 203 11.78 -4.77 26.74
C PHE A 203 13.19 -5.34 26.96
N GLU A 204 13.42 -6.55 26.45
CA GLU A 204 14.74 -7.21 26.38
C GLU A 204 14.82 -7.88 25.01
N PHE A 205 15.17 -7.12 24.00
CA PHE A 205 15.07 -7.58 22.61
C PHE A 205 16.40 -7.47 21.88
N SER A 206 16.74 -8.52 21.11
CA SER A 206 17.87 -8.56 20.21
C SER A 206 17.53 -9.43 19.00
N GLU A 207 17.63 -8.87 17.79
CA GLU A 207 17.42 -9.61 16.55
C GLU A 207 18.31 -9.06 15.42
N PRO A 208 18.93 -9.94 14.58
CA PRO A 208 19.74 -9.51 13.45
C PRO A 208 18.95 -8.63 12.47
N PHE A 209 19.56 -7.59 11.93
CA PHE A 209 18.88 -6.69 10.98
C PHE A 209 18.32 -7.42 9.76
N THR A 210 19.02 -8.43 9.26
CA THR A 210 18.65 -9.17 8.06
C THR A 210 17.38 -9.99 8.22
N SER A 211 17.11 -10.52 9.40
CA SER A 211 15.94 -11.35 9.73
C SER A 211 14.77 -10.58 10.33
N LEU A 212 14.98 -9.31 10.72
CA LEU A 212 13.99 -8.49 11.43
C LEU A 212 12.81 -8.14 10.51
N PRO A 213 11.58 -8.63 10.77
CA PRO A 213 10.44 -8.41 9.89
C PRO A 213 9.88 -7.00 10.01
N SER A 214 9.23 -6.54 8.94
CA SER A 214 8.70 -5.17 8.80
C SER A 214 7.82 -4.72 9.97
N HIS A 215 6.90 -5.55 10.43
CA HIS A 215 6.01 -5.20 11.54
C HIS A 215 6.75 -4.98 12.86
N ARG A 216 7.83 -5.74 13.13
CA ARG A 216 8.66 -5.53 14.34
C ARG A 216 9.47 -4.25 14.24
N ILE A 217 10.03 -3.94 13.07
CA ILE A 217 10.74 -2.67 12.85
C ILE A 217 9.80 -1.49 13.13
N LEU A 218 8.59 -1.52 12.58
CA LEU A 218 7.61 -0.45 12.80
C LEU A 218 7.17 -0.37 14.27
N ALA A 219 7.00 -1.50 14.95
CA ALA A 219 6.68 -1.55 16.38
C ALA A 219 7.80 -0.92 17.23
N LEU A 220 9.06 -1.28 16.96
CA LEU A 220 10.23 -0.75 17.65
C LEU A 220 10.36 0.77 17.48
N PHE A 221 10.27 1.27 16.23
CA PHE A 221 10.34 2.70 15.97
C PHE A 221 9.17 3.49 16.55
N ARG A 222 7.97 2.89 16.59
CA ARG A 222 6.82 3.49 17.29
C ARG A 222 7.08 3.57 18.80
N GLY A 223 7.56 2.48 19.42
CA GLY A 223 7.87 2.44 20.85
C GLY A 223 8.95 3.46 21.25
N GLU A 224 9.96 3.67 20.41
CA GLU A 224 10.96 4.72 20.59
C GLU A 224 10.35 6.12 20.46
N LYS A 225 9.52 6.35 19.43
CA LYS A 225 8.81 7.63 19.22
C LYS A 225 7.85 7.97 20.37
N GLU A 226 7.21 6.97 20.95
CA GLU A 226 6.35 7.13 22.14
C GLU A 226 7.17 7.29 23.42
N GLY A 227 8.49 7.16 23.39
CA GLY A 227 9.40 7.32 24.53
C GLY A 227 9.30 6.19 25.55
N VAL A 228 8.87 5.00 25.17
CA VAL A 228 8.72 3.81 26.02
C VAL A 228 9.78 2.75 25.73
N LEU A 229 10.41 2.79 24.56
CA LEU A 229 11.54 1.95 24.19
C LEU A 229 12.78 2.80 23.95
N HIS A 230 13.93 2.25 24.33
CA HIS A 230 15.26 2.70 23.91
C HIS A 230 15.79 1.71 22.88
N LEU A 231 16.24 2.23 21.71
CA LEU A 231 16.77 1.41 20.63
C LEU A 231 18.25 1.66 20.46
N ASP A 232 19.03 0.58 20.40
CA ASP A 232 20.45 0.59 20.08
C ASP A 232 20.75 -0.33 18.89
N LEU A 233 21.83 -0.01 18.18
CA LEU A 233 22.35 -0.82 17.10
C LEU A 233 23.65 -1.47 17.56
N ASP A 234 23.66 -2.80 17.64
CA ASP A 234 24.86 -3.58 17.85
C ASP A 234 25.53 -3.87 16.50
N ALA A 235 26.70 -3.28 16.27
CA ALA A 235 27.48 -3.52 15.06
C ALA A 235 28.21 -4.88 15.07
N GLY A 236 28.24 -5.58 16.20
CA GLY A 236 29.03 -6.80 16.40
C GLY A 236 30.49 -6.49 16.80
N ASP A 237 31.42 -7.29 16.29
CA ASP A 237 32.86 -7.17 16.68
C ASP A 237 33.48 -5.89 16.13
N GLU A 238 33.71 -4.92 17.03
CA GLU A 238 34.35 -3.63 16.69
C GLU A 238 35.75 -3.80 16.10
N SER A 239 36.51 -4.83 16.52
CA SER A 239 37.89 -5.07 16.05
C SER A 239 37.95 -5.34 14.55
N MET A 240 36.90 -5.93 14.01
CA MET A 240 36.76 -6.16 12.58
C MET A 240 36.72 -4.85 11.79
N TYR A 241 35.94 -3.87 12.26
CA TYR A 241 35.82 -2.55 11.60
C TYR A 241 37.11 -1.74 11.75
N GLU A 242 37.78 -1.81 12.94
CA GLU A 242 39.08 -1.22 13.14
C GLU A 242 40.12 -1.81 12.16
N GLY A 243 40.05 -3.14 11.90
CA GLY A 243 40.89 -3.81 10.92
C GLY A 243 40.59 -3.35 9.48
N MET A 244 39.33 -3.23 9.09
CA MET A 244 38.93 -2.72 7.77
C MET A 244 39.45 -1.30 7.51
N ILE A 245 39.35 -0.41 8.51
CA ILE A 245 39.88 0.97 8.43
C ILE A 245 41.40 0.96 8.26
N ALA A 246 42.11 0.19 9.09
CA ALA A 246 43.56 0.11 9.05
C ALA A 246 44.07 -0.44 7.71
N GLU A 247 43.44 -1.49 7.19
CA GLU A 247 43.76 -2.10 5.89
C GLU A 247 43.54 -1.10 4.75
N ARG A 248 42.37 -0.44 4.71
CA ARG A 248 42.00 0.52 3.66
C ARG A 248 43.00 1.66 3.52
N PHE A 249 43.55 2.14 4.64
CA PHE A 249 44.47 3.26 4.67
C PHE A 249 45.93 2.82 4.87
N ASN A 250 46.23 1.52 4.82
CA ASN A 250 47.53 0.92 4.98
C ASN A 250 48.24 1.43 6.26
N LEU A 251 47.50 1.44 7.38
CA LEU A 251 48.01 1.93 8.66
C LEU A 251 48.68 0.82 9.44
N ASP A 252 49.86 1.10 9.99
CA ASP A 252 50.60 0.16 10.85
C ASP A 252 49.94 0.07 12.23
N THR A 253 49.29 -1.03 12.51
CA THR A 253 48.60 -1.30 13.78
C THR A 253 49.54 -1.54 14.96
N SER A 254 50.84 -1.63 14.73
CA SER A 254 51.85 -1.64 15.84
C SER A 254 52.03 -0.24 16.47
N SER A 255 51.67 0.82 15.74
CA SER A 255 51.65 2.18 16.26
C SER A 255 50.47 2.37 17.21
N GLN A 256 50.78 2.67 18.48
CA GLN A 256 49.74 2.93 19.49
C GLN A 256 48.90 4.16 19.15
N TRP A 257 49.50 5.20 18.54
CA TRP A 257 48.79 6.41 18.15
C TRP A 257 47.85 6.15 17.00
N LEU A 258 48.31 5.44 15.93
CA LEU A 258 47.46 5.10 14.78
C LEU A 258 46.30 4.19 15.19
N THR A 259 46.54 3.15 15.99
CA THR A 259 45.50 2.26 16.53
C THR A 259 44.49 3.03 17.36
N SER A 260 44.92 3.97 18.19
CA SER A 260 44.04 4.84 18.96
C SER A 260 43.21 5.76 18.04
N ALA A 261 43.81 6.31 16.97
CA ALA A 261 43.12 7.15 16.01
C ALA A 261 42.06 6.37 15.21
N VAL A 262 42.35 5.14 14.77
CA VAL A 262 41.41 4.23 14.10
C VAL A 262 40.22 3.92 15.01
N ARG A 263 40.49 3.51 16.26
CA ARG A 263 39.40 3.24 17.23
C ARG A 263 38.54 4.46 17.51
N TRP A 264 39.15 5.64 17.60
CA TRP A 264 38.45 6.89 17.81
C TRP A 264 37.58 7.24 16.60
N GLY A 265 38.11 7.07 15.37
CA GLY A 265 37.39 7.28 14.12
C GLY A 265 36.17 6.35 13.97
N TRP A 266 36.36 5.07 14.33
CA TRP A 266 35.25 4.13 14.40
C TRP A 266 34.15 4.62 15.36
N LYS A 267 34.49 4.81 16.64
CA LYS A 267 33.56 5.11 17.72
C LYS A 267 32.86 6.46 17.60
N THR A 268 33.53 7.49 17.07
CA THR A 268 32.99 8.86 17.06
C THR A 268 32.42 9.28 15.71
N LYS A 269 32.68 8.52 14.65
CA LYS A 269 32.27 8.92 13.30
C LYS A 269 31.59 7.79 12.52
N LEU A 270 32.30 6.70 12.20
CA LEU A 270 31.82 5.70 11.28
C LEU A 270 30.66 4.88 11.84
N VAL A 271 30.72 4.42 13.10
CA VAL A 271 29.61 3.67 13.70
C VAL A 271 28.33 4.51 13.79
N ILE A 272 28.47 5.82 14.07
CA ILE A 272 27.32 6.73 14.18
C ILE A 272 26.68 6.95 12.81
N SER A 273 27.49 7.31 11.80
CA SER A 273 26.98 7.57 10.44
C SER A 273 26.38 6.31 9.80
N SER A 274 27.09 5.18 9.89
CA SER A 274 26.62 3.90 9.36
C SER A 274 25.38 3.39 10.11
N GLY A 275 25.30 3.62 11.43
CA GLY A 275 24.11 3.31 12.22
C GLY A 275 22.88 4.09 11.78
N LEU A 276 23.03 5.38 11.45
CA LEU A 276 21.93 6.17 10.88
C LEU A 276 21.49 5.62 9.52
N ASP A 277 22.44 5.28 8.65
CA ASP A 277 22.13 4.69 7.33
C ASP A 277 21.43 3.34 7.47
N VAL A 278 21.87 2.48 8.40
CA VAL A 278 21.22 1.19 8.69
C VAL A 278 19.78 1.40 9.21
N ARG A 279 19.58 2.36 10.11
CA ARG A 279 18.21 2.71 10.58
C ARG A 279 17.32 3.17 9.45
N MET A 280 17.81 4.02 8.55
CA MET A 280 17.05 4.47 7.37
C MET A 280 16.69 3.30 6.47
N ARG A 281 17.65 2.43 6.15
CA ARG A 281 17.45 1.22 5.35
C ARG A 281 16.41 0.27 5.98
N LEU A 282 16.46 0.07 7.28
CA LEU A 282 15.46 -0.72 8.02
C LEU A 282 14.08 -0.10 7.91
N LYS A 283 13.98 1.22 8.08
CA LYS A 283 12.72 1.94 7.97
C LYS A 283 12.13 1.84 6.57
N GLU A 284 12.92 2.08 5.53
CA GLU A 284 12.49 1.97 4.13
C GLU A 284 11.97 0.55 3.83
N ARG A 285 12.73 -0.48 4.19
CA ARG A 285 12.31 -1.88 4.02
C ARG A 285 11.01 -2.20 4.77
N ALA A 286 10.86 -1.67 5.98
CA ALA A 286 9.65 -1.88 6.78
C ALA A 286 8.43 -1.17 6.17
N GLU A 287 8.61 0.04 5.68
CA GLU A 287 7.55 0.80 5.01
C GLU A 287 7.10 0.12 3.71
N GLU A 288 8.04 -0.33 2.86
CA GLU A 288 7.73 -1.09 1.64
C GLU A 288 6.90 -2.34 1.95
N GLY A 289 7.37 -3.18 2.88
CA GLY A 289 6.64 -4.38 3.27
C GLY A 289 5.26 -4.11 3.88
N ALA A 290 5.13 -3.02 4.64
CA ALA A 290 3.83 -2.60 5.18
C ALA A 290 2.88 -2.11 4.09
N LEU A 291 3.36 -1.31 3.12
CA LEU A 291 2.56 -0.81 2.01
C LEU A 291 2.02 -1.95 1.14
N GLU A 292 2.80 -3.00 0.90
CA GLU A 292 2.32 -4.21 0.20
C GLU A 292 1.17 -4.89 0.93
N VAL A 293 1.27 -5.04 2.26
CA VAL A 293 0.20 -5.64 3.08
C VAL A 293 -1.04 -4.75 3.05
N PHE A 294 -0.88 -3.44 3.20
CA PHE A 294 -2.01 -2.49 3.16
C PHE A 294 -2.70 -2.49 1.81
N ALA A 295 -1.94 -2.54 0.71
CA ALA A 295 -2.48 -2.64 -0.64
C ALA A 295 -3.33 -3.90 -0.82
N ARG A 296 -2.85 -5.06 -0.35
CA ARG A 296 -3.59 -6.33 -0.41
C ARG A 296 -4.87 -6.28 0.42
N ASN A 297 -4.77 -5.81 1.66
CA ASN A 297 -5.93 -5.68 2.55
C ASN A 297 -6.99 -4.73 1.96
N LEU A 298 -6.59 -3.59 1.43
CA LEU A 298 -7.52 -2.68 0.76
C LEU A 298 -8.18 -3.35 -0.45
N LYS A 299 -7.41 -4.03 -1.28
CA LYS A 299 -7.94 -4.77 -2.44
C LYS A 299 -8.98 -5.80 -2.03
N ASP A 300 -8.70 -6.57 -0.97
CA ASP A 300 -9.63 -7.58 -0.46
C ASP A 300 -10.93 -6.95 0.04
N VAL A 301 -10.87 -5.82 0.74
CA VAL A 301 -12.05 -5.09 1.21
C VAL A 301 -12.87 -4.52 0.06
N LEU A 302 -12.21 -3.91 -0.93
CA LEU A 302 -12.88 -3.33 -2.11
C LEU A 302 -13.52 -4.41 -2.99
N LEU A 303 -12.87 -5.55 -3.13
CA LEU A 303 -13.34 -6.68 -3.93
C LEU A 303 -14.12 -7.73 -3.11
N ALA A 304 -14.58 -7.38 -1.91
CA ALA A 304 -15.46 -8.22 -1.13
C ALA A 304 -16.78 -8.48 -1.86
N ALA A 305 -17.40 -9.61 -1.56
CA ALA A 305 -18.65 -10.05 -2.21
C ALA A 305 -19.79 -9.03 -2.01
N PRO A 306 -20.37 -8.46 -3.06
CA PRO A 306 -21.54 -7.60 -2.94
C PRO A 306 -22.78 -8.45 -2.63
N ALA A 307 -23.58 -8.02 -1.66
CA ALA A 307 -24.88 -8.65 -1.41
C ALA A 307 -25.92 -8.37 -2.50
N GLY A 308 -25.63 -7.39 -3.35
CA GLY A 308 -26.43 -7.05 -4.51
C GLY A 308 -27.62 -6.13 -4.19
N GLN A 309 -28.51 -6.02 -5.16
CA GLN A 309 -29.65 -5.10 -5.11
C GLN A 309 -30.78 -5.65 -4.22
N ARG A 310 -30.63 -5.45 -2.91
CA ARG A 310 -31.60 -5.87 -1.88
C ARG A 310 -31.91 -4.72 -0.95
N ALA A 311 -33.17 -4.57 -0.54
CA ALA A 311 -33.53 -3.59 0.48
C ALA A 311 -32.80 -3.90 1.79
N THR A 312 -32.09 -2.92 2.33
CA THR A 312 -31.18 -3.11 3.44
C THR A 312 -31.40 -2.09 4.55
N LEU A 313 -31.44 -2.55 5.80
CA LEU A 313 -31.40 -1.70 6.99
C LEU A 313 -29.95 -1.61 7.47
N GLY A 314 -29.37 -0.41 7.47
CA GLY A 314 -28.08 -0.11 8.07
C GLY A 314 -28.21 0.28 9.54
N LEU A 315 -27.39 -0.31 10.39
CA LEU A 315 -27.34 -0.06 11.83
C LEU A 315 -25.92 0.44 12.18
N ASP A 316 -25.83 1.68 12.60
CA ASP A 316 -24.60 2.29 13.15
C ASP A 316 -24.65 2.21 14.68
N PRO A 317 -23.89 1.26 15.31
CA PRO A 317 -24.01 0.96 16.72
C PRO A 317 -23.56 2.12 17.62
N GLY A 318 -24.20 2.28 18.77
CA GLY A 318 -23.79 3.24 19.78
C GLY A 318 -24.53 3.07 21.11
N TYR A 319 -23.83 3.28 22.22
CA TYR A 319 -24.46 3.17 23.55
C TYR A 319 -25.27 4.42 23.90
N ARG A 320 -24.60 5.55 24.13
CA ARG A 320 -25.24 6.79 24.67
C ARG A 320 -26.15 7.48 23.65
N ASN A 321 -25.72 7.57 22.43
CA ASN A 321 -26.40 8.32 21.36
C ASN A 321 -27.38 7.45 20.57
N GLY A 322 -27.63 6.25 21.05
CA GLY A 322 -28.50 5.28 20.39
C GLY A 322 -27.87 4.65 19.14
N VAL A 323 -28.57 3.66 18.59
CA VAL A 323 -28.25 3.03 17.31
C VAL A 323 -28.92 3.84 16.20
N LYS A 324 -28.11 4.42 15.30
CA LYS A 324 -28.64 5.15 14.14
C LYS A 324 -28.95 4.14 13.05
N CYS A 325 -30.11 4.31 12.44
CA CYS A 325 -30.65 3.37 11.51
C CYS A 325 -31.07 4.07 10.23
N ALA A 326 -30.81 3.42 9.08
CA ALA A 326 -31.25 3.90 7.79
C ALA A 326 -31.72 2.72 6.93
N VAL A 327 -32.91 2.83 6.33
CA VAL A 327 -33.41 1.88 5.36
C VAL A 327 -33.11 2.39 3.97
N VAL A 328 -32.46 1.56 3.15
CA VAL A 328 -32.25 1.83 1.73
C VAL A 328 -32.97 0.78 0.88
N ASP A 329 -33.47 1.22 -0.27
CA ASP A 329 -34.06 0.29 -1.24
C ASP A 329 -33.00 -0.51 -2.00
N SER A 330 -33.40 -1.33 -2.94
CA SER A 330 -32.51 -2.16 -3.76
C SER A 330 -31.50 -1.34 -4.60
N THR A 331 -31.74 -0.04 -4.81
CA THR A 331 -30.88 0.86 -5.57
C THR A 331 -29.96 1.71 -4.67
N GLY A 332 -30.09 1.57 -3.35
CA GLY A 332 -29.35 2.36 -2.37
C GLY A 332 -30.01 3.71 -2.04
N LYS A 333 -31.21 3.99 -2.52
CA LYS A 333 -31.98 5.19 -2.18
C LYS A 333 -32.50 5.07 -0.75
N VAL A 334 -32.33 6.12 0.05
CA VAL A 334 -32.85 6.17 1.43
C VAL A 334 -34.37 6.25 1.42
N LEU A 335 -35.01 5.33 2.13
CA LEU A 335 -36.45 5.25 2.31
C LEU A 335 -36.90 5.78 3.67
N ASP A 336 -36.11 5.49 4.71
CA ASP A 336 -36.46 5.86 6.10
C ASP A 336 -35.20 5.98 6.95
N THR A 337 -35.26 6.76 8.04
CA THR A 337 -34.21 6.92 9.03
C THR A 337 -34.82 7.02 10.43
N LEU A 338 -34.22 6.35 11.40
CA LEU A 338 -34.65 6.38 12.80
C LEU A 338 -33.47 6.20 13.74
N ILE A 339 -33.66 6.53 15.03
CA ILE A 339 -32.69 6.28 16.10
C ILE A 339 -33.40 5.50 17.18
N VAL A 340 -32.84 4.35 17.55
CA VAL A 340 -33.36 3.50 18.63
C VAL A 340 -32.37 3.46 19.79
N TYR A 341 -32.87 3.26 21.01
CA TYR A 341 -32.08 3.32 22.23
C TYR A 341 -32.13 2.03 23.05
N PRO A 342 -31.66 0.89 22.48
CA PRO A 342 -31.76 -0.40 23.17
C PRO A 342 -30.79 -0.53 24.34
N HIS A 343 -29.67 0.22 24.34
CA HIS A 343 -28.59 0.10 25.29
C HIS A 343 -28.69 1.12 26.47
N GLN A 344 -27.82 0.94 27.47
CA GLN A 344 -27.68 1.89 28.56
C GLN A 344 -27.27 3.29 28.01
N PRO A 345 -27.76 4.36 28.65
CA PRO A 345 -28.59 4.42 29.87
C PRO A 345 -30.09 4.23 29.63
N GLN A 346 -30.61 4.32 28.40
CA GLN A 346 -32.07 4.33 28.13
C GLN A 346 -32.71 2.95 28.26
N ASN A 347 -32.02 1.85 27.91
CA ASN A 347 -32.46 0.46 28.02
C ASN A 347 -33.85 0.16 27.41
N LYS A 348 -34.16 0.77 26.26
CA LYS A 348 -35.44 0.61 25.56
C LYS A 348 -35.38 -0.54 24.53
N TRP A 349 -34.97 -1.72 24.98
CA TRP A 349 -34.74 -2.86 24.10
C TRP A 349 -36.01 -3.29 23.35
N SER A 350 -37.09 -3.53 24.06
CA SER A 350 -38.36 -3.99 23.46
C SER A 350 -38.96 -2.98 22.48
N GLU A 351 -38.87 -1.67 22.80
CA GLU A 351 -39.31 -0.61 21.87
C GLU A 351 -38.46 -0.65 20.62
N ALA A 352 -37.15 -0.73 20.74
CA ALA A 352 -36.23 -0.79 19.61
C ALA A 352 -36.50 -2.00 18.68
N VAL A 353 -36.76 -3.18 19.26
CA VAL A 353 -37.11 -4.38 18.47
C VAL A 353 -38.40 -4.15 17.66
N GLN A 354 -39.42 -3.55 18.27
CA GLN A 354 -40.70 -3.30 17.58
C GLN A 354 -40.57 -2.22 16.49
N GLU A 355 -39.88 -1.12 16.76
CA GLU A 355 -39.67 -0.04 15.79
C GLU A 355 -38.89 -0.54 14.58
N LEU A 356 -37.82 -1.29 14.81
CA LEU A 356 -37.01 -1.86 13.72
C LEU A 356 -37.77 -2.94 12.93
N ALA A 357 -38.54 -3.79 13.61
CA ALA A 357 -39.38 -4.80 12.94
C ALA A 357 -40.46 -4.14 12.07
N SER A 358 -41.07 -3.06 12.55
CA SER A 358 -42.04 -2.27 11.77
C SER A 358 -41.41 -1.64 10.55
N ALA A 359 -40.25 -1.01 10.69
CA ALA A 359 -39.52 -0.42 9.56
C ALA A 359 -39.13 -1.47 8.53
N CYS A 360 -38.62 -2.61 8.97
CA CYS A 360 -38.28 -3.73 8.07
C CYS A 360 -39.48 -4.27 7.31
N ALA A 361 -40.60 -4.46 7.99
CA ALA A 361 -41.83 -4.95 7.37
C ALA A 361 -42.43 -3.94 6.37
N THR A 362 -42.41 -2.65 6.73
CA THR A 362 -42.94 -1.57 5.87
C THR A 362 -42.19 -1.46 4.56
N HIS A 363 -40.87 -1.60 4.61
CA HIS A 363 -40.00 -1.40 3.44
C HIS A 363 -39.51 -2.69 2.80
N GLY A 364 -39.97 -3.87 3.25
CA GLY A 364 -39.57 -5.16 2.68
C GLY A 364 -38.08 -5.44 2.78
N VAL A 365 -37.47 -5.15 3.94
CA VAL A 365 -36.02 -5.32 4.15
C VAL A 365 -35.61 -6.78 4.08
N ASP A 366 -34.62 -7.07 3.26
CA ASP A 366 -34.02 -8.41 3.09
C ASP A 366 -32.75 -8.61 3.93
N LEU A 367 -32.00 -7.54 4.18
CA LEU A 367 -30.69 -7.57 4.87
C LEU A 367 -30.63 -6.52 5.98
N MET A 368 -29.90 -6.84 7.04
CA MET A 368 -29.59 -5.88 8.10
C MET A 368 -28.07 -5.78 8.25
N ALA A 369 -27.51 -4.66 7.82
CA ALA A 369 -26.09 -4.37 7.92
C ALA A 369 -25.77 -3.77 9.28
N VAL A 370 -24.98 -4.45 10.11
CA VAL A 370 -24.59 -4.00 11.44
C VAL A 370 -23.12 -3.56 11.41
N GLY A 371 -22.85 -2.28 11.72
CA GLY A 371 -21.48 -1.79 11.83
C GLY A 371 -20.69 -2.52 12.92
N ASN A 372 -19.39 -2.75 12.70
CA ASN A 372 -18.53 -3.51 13.61
C ASN A 372 -17.85 -2.65 14.71
N GLY A 373 -18.37 -1.48 15.00
CA GLY A 373 -17.82 -0.59 16.02
C GLY A 373 -18.31 -0.89 17.45
N THR A 374 -18.28 0.15 18.28
CA THR A 374 -18.71 0.06 19.67
C THR A 374 -20.18 -0.38 19.79
N ALA A 375 -20.50 -1.34 20.64
CA ALA A 375 -21.83 -1.98 20.79
C ALA A 375 -22.29 -2.83 19.59
N SER A 376 -21.38 -3.27 18.73
CA SER A 376 -21.68 -4.08 17.55
C SER A 376 -22.39 -5.38 17.93
N ARG A 377 -21.91 -6.11 18.93
CA ARG A 377 -22.46 -7.42 19.34
C ARG A 377 -23.87 -7.32 19.89
N GLU A 378 -24.10 -6.32 20.74
CA GLU A 378 -25.42 -6.06 21.28
C GLU A 378 -26.38 -5.66 20.15
N THR A 379 -25.91 -4.88 19.19
CA THR A 379 -26.71 -4.47 18.02
C THR A 379 -26.96 -5.66 17.06
N GLU A 380 -26.00 -6.56 16.90
CA GLU A 380 -26.18 -7.81 16.14
C GLU A 380 -27.25 -8.70 16.78
N LYS A 381 -27.21 -8.84 18.13
CA LYS A 381 -28.25 -9.56 18.87
C LYS A 381 -29.62 -8.91 18.68
N LEU A 382 -29.69 -7.58 18.77
CA LEU A 382 -30.92 -6.81 18.49
C LEU A 382 -31.44 -7.12 17.09
N ALA A 383 -30.59 -7.08 16.07
CA ALA A 383 -30.94 -7.39 14.70
C ALA A 383 -31.45 -8.84 14.54
N GLY A 384 -30.83 -9.80 15.25
CA GLY A 384 -31.31 -11.19 15.29
C GLY A 384 -32.71 -11.31 15.85
N GLU A 385 -33.00 -10.64 16.99
CA GLU A 385 -34.34 -10.66 17.60
C GLU A 385 -35.39 -9.98 16.69
N VAL A 386 -35.04 -8.90 16.02
CA VAL A 386 -35.90 -8.25 15.01
C VAL A 386 -36.23 -9.22 13.87
N ALA A 387 -35.22 -9.90 13.34
CA ALA A 387 -35.38 -10.88 12.28
C ALA A 387 -36.30 -12.05 12.68
N ASP A 388 -36.15 -12.54 13.89
CA ASP A 388 -36.96 -13.63 14.45
C ASP A 388 -38.39 -13.20 14.73
N LEU A 389 -38.60 -11.96 15.17
CA LEU A 389 -39.95 -11.40 15.35
C LEU A 389 -40.70 -11.33 14.03
N ILE A 390 -40.05 -10.85 12.97
CA ILE A 390 -40.63 -10.78 11.62
C ILE A 390 -40.99 -12.17 11.12
N LYS A 391 -40.10 -13.15 11.31
CA LYS A 391 -40.39 -14.56 10.95
C LYS A 391 -41.58 -15.13 11.72
N LYS A 392 -41.65 -14.89 13.02
CA LYS A 392 -42.81 -15.30 13.86
C LYS A 392 -44.10 -14.68 13.42
N ALA A 393 -44.07 -13.44 12.91
CA ALA A 393 -45.23 -12.74 12.34
C ALA A 393 -45.60 -13.21 10.92
N GLY A 394 -44.93 -14.22 10.37
CA GLY A 394 -45.17 -14.76 9.04
C GLY A 394 -44.47 -14.03 7.90
N GLY A 395 -43.63 -13.08 8.18
CA GLY A 395 -42.79 -12.38 7.20
C GLY A 395 -41.53 -13.15 6.81
N LYS A 396 -40.89 -12.70 5.73
CA LYS A 396 -39.54 -13.19 5.34
C LYS A 396 -38.50 -12.69 6.36
N ARG A 397 -37.75 -13.62 6.96
CA ARG A 397 -36.69 -13.28 7.91
C ARG A 397 -35.57 -12.50 7.23
N PRO A 398 -35.30 -11.23 7.60
CA PRO A 398 -34.11 -10.54 7.14
C PRO A 398 -32.84 -11.20 7.66
N THR A 399 -31.73 -11.07 6.93
CA THR A 399 -30.44 -11.64 7.34
C THR A 399 -29.57 -10.56 7.96
N PRO A 400 -29.20 -10.64 9.25
CA PRO A 400 -28.19 -9.78 9.86
C PRO A 400 -26.81 -10.11 9.31
N VAL A 401 -26.01 -9.08 9.01
CA VAL A 401 -24.64 -9.21 8.52
C VAL A 401 -23.78 -8.11 9.17
N VAL A 402 -22.68 -8.49 9.78
CA VAL A 402 -21.72 -7.51 10.31
C VAL A 402 -20.90 -6.94 9.16
N VAL A 403 -20.77 -5.61 9.13
CA VAL A 403 -20.09 -4.86 8.07
C VAL A 403 -19.07 -3.92 8.70
N SER A 404 -17.89 -3.80 8.08
CA SER A 404 -16.90 -2.82 8.54
C SER A 404 -17.45 -1.39 8.43
N GLU A 405 -17.41 -0.64 9.52
CA GLU A 405 -17.78 0.78 9.54
C GLU A 405 -16.59 1.72 9.34
N SER A 406 -15.40 1.17 9.07
CA SER A 406 -14.18 1.94 8.85
C SER A 406 -14.40 3.09 7.88
N GLY A 407 -14.06 4.33 8.29
CA GLY A 407 -14.26 5.54 7.49
C GLY A 407 -15.71 6.01 7.33
N ALA A 408 -16.72 5.35 7.89
CA ALA A 408 -18.13 5.79 7.77
C ALA A 408 -18.35 7.16 8.42
N SER A 409 -17.69 7.45 9.53
CA SER A 409 -17.71 8.77 10.17
C SER A 409 -17.02 9.85 9.33
N VAL A 410 -15.94 9.49 8.63
CA VAL A 410 -15.26 10.42 7.71
C VAL A 410 -16.18 10.73 6.52
N TYR A 411 -16.84 9.72 5.95
CA TYR A 411 -17.84 9.93 4.91
C TYR A 411 -18.98 10.84 5.41
N SER A 412 -19.57 10.54 6.56
CA SER A 412 -20.73 11.29 7.07
C SER A 412 -20.45 12.78 7.27
N ALA A 413 -19.22 13.15 7.62
CA ALA A 413 -18.77 14.53 7.78
C ALA A 413 -18.26 15.16 6.47
N SER A 414 -18.17 14.42 5.36
CA SER A 414 -17.62 14.89 4.12
C SER A 414 -18.56 15.86 3.37
N GLU A 415 -17.96 16.71 2.51
CA GLU A 415 -18.69 17.57 1.59
C GLU A 415 -19.58 16.76 0.63
N LEU A 416 -19.10 15.60 0.20
CA LEU A 416 -19.85 14.68 -0.65
C LEU A 416 -21.14 14.23 0.03
N ALA A 417 -21.07 13.76 1.28
CA ALA A 417 -22.24 13.34 2.03
C ALA A 417 -23.20 14.50 2.32
N ALA A 418 -22.67 15.72 2.53
CA ALA A 418 -23.50 16.91 2.68
C ALA A 418 -24.25 17.27 1.39
N LYS A 419 -23.65 17.07 0.22
CA LYS A 419 -24.32 17.25 -1.07
C LYS A 419 -25.35 16.15 -1.36
N GLU A 420 -25.03 14.90 -1.00
CA GLU A 420 -25.95 13.76 -1.15
C GLU A 420 -27.20 13.88 -0.25
N PHE A 421 -26.98 14.36 0.98
CA PHE A 421 -28.00 14.44 2.03
C PHE A 421 -28.02 15.80 2.70
N PRO A 422 -28.43 16.88 2.00
CA PRO A 422 -28.34 18.24 2.53
C PRO A 422 -29.25 18.49 3.75
N THR A 423 -30.32 17.73 3.90
CA THR A 423 -31.31 17.88 5.02
C THR A 423 -31.20 16.79 6.07
N MET A 424 -30.36 15.76 5.85
CA MET A 424 -30.20 14.65 6.79
C MET A 424 -29.17 15.02 7.87
N ASP A 425 -29.48 14.67 9.11
CA ASP A 425 -28.52 14.79 10.23
C ASP A 425 -27.25 14.01 9.93
N VAL A 426 -26.10 14.62 10.25
CA VAL A 426 -24.77 14.04 9.98
C VAL A 426 -24.64 12.64 10.61
N SER A 427 -25.21 12.44 11.80
CA SER A 427 -25.12 11.18 12.53
C SER A 427 -25.82 10.01 11.83
N LEU A 428 -26.82 10.28 10.99
CA LEU A 428 -27.59 9.25 10.26
C LEU A 428 -26.91 8.83 8.95
N ARG A 429 -26.07 9.68 8.36
CA ARG A 429 -25.39 9.40 7.10
C ARG A 429 -24.46 8.19 7.19
N GLY A 430 -23.89 7.93 8.37
CA GLY A 430 -23.08 6.74 8.64
C GLY A 430 -23.88 5.44 8.46
N ALA A 431 -25.10 5.38 8.96
CA ALA A 431 -25.96 4.22 8.82
C ALA A 431 -26.35 3.95 7.35
N VAL A 432 -26.57 5.02 6.56
CA VAL A 432 -26.78 4.89 5.11
C VAL A 432 -25.56 4.26 4.43
N SER A 433 -24.36 4.74 4.76
CA SER A 433 -23.11 4.19 4.21
C SER A 433 -22.93 2.72 4.58
N ILE A 434 -23.21 2.33 5.83
CA ILE A 434 -23.16 0.94 6.29
C ILE A 434 -24.10 0.04 5.49
N ALA A 435 -25.34 0.49 5.24
CA ALA A 435 -26.30 -0.25 4.43
C ALA A 435 -25.80 -0.46 2.99
N ARG A 436 -25.34 0.62 2.36
CA ARG A 436 -24.87 0.60 0.96
C ARG A 436 -23.58 -0.23 0.78
N ARG A 437 -22.69 -0.27 1.78
CA ARG A 437 -21.48 -1.13 1.76
C ARG A 437 -21.83 -2.59 1.68
N LEU A 438 -22.91 -3.03 2.32
CA LEU A 438 -23.35 -4.41 2.20
C LEU A 438 -23.87 -4.69 0.80
N GLN A 439 -24.59 -3.75 0.19
CA GLN A 439 -25.09 -3.90 -1.18
C GLN A 439 -23.94 -3.99 -2.19
N ASP A 440 -23.00 -3.03 -2.16
CA ASP A 440 -21.79 -3.02 -3.00
C ASP A 440 -20.64 -2.30 -2.27
N PRO A 441 -19.67 -3.05 -1.72
CA PRO A 441 -18.54 -2.47 -1.00
C PRO A 441 -17.72 -1.49 -1.84
N LEU A 442 -17.40 -1.85 -3.08
CA LEU A 442 -16.60 -1.03 -3.97
C LEU A 442 -17.26 0.30 -4.27
N ALA A 443 -18.53 0.27 -4.69
CA ALA A 443 -19.29 1.46 -5.08
C ALA A 443 -19.42 2.48 -3.93
N GLU A 444 -19.48 2.02 -2.70
CA GLU A 444 -19.57 2.90 -1.52
C GLU A 444 -18.21 3.35 -1.00
N LEU A 445 -17.22 2.46 -0.91
CA LEU A 445 -15.90 2.76 -0.35
C LEU A 445 -15.08 3.73 -1.20
N VAL A 446 -15.33 3.83 -2.50
CA VAL A 446 -14.68 4.84 -3.37
C VAL A 446 -15.03 6.28 -2.99
N LYS A 447 -16.09 6.49 -2.21
CA LYS A 447 -16.51 7.81 -1.68
C LYS A 447 -15.63 8.30 -0.53
N ILE A 448 -14.79 7.44 0.03
CA ILE A 448 -13.97 7.68 1.21
C ILE A 448 -12.51 7.78 0.77
N ASP A 449 -11.74 8.69 1.40
CA ASP A 449 -10.29 8.69 1.24
C ASP A 449 -9.75 7.30 1.65
N PRO A 450 -9.02 6.59 0.78
CA PRO A 450 -8.53 5.25 1.08
C PRO A 450 -7.72 5.16 2.38
N LYS A 451 -7.05 6.24 2.79
CA LYS A 451 -6.33 6.32 4.07
C LYS A 451 -7.24 6.29 5.30
N ALA A 452 -8.52 6.62 5.14
CA ALA A 452 -9.52 6.53 6.22
C ALA A 452 -10.07 5.12 6.39
N ILE A 453 -9.80 4.21 5.43
CA ILE A 453 -10.12 2.80 5.52
C ILE A 453 -9.02 2.12 6.33
N GLY A 454 -9.35 1.43 7.42
CA GLY A 454 -8.39 0.69 8.24
C GLY A 454 -7.87 -0.54 7.51
N VAL A 455 -6.63 -0.49 7.03
CA VAL A 455 -6.00 -1.55 6.23
C VAL A 455 -4.79 -2.20 6.91
N GLY A 456 -4.40 -1.72 8.10
CA GLY A 456 -3.31 -2.32 8.86
C GLY A 456 -2.92 -1.54 10.11
N GLN A 457 -2.24 -2.24 11.02
CA GLN A 457 -1.95 -1.76 12.37
C GLN A 457 -1.00 -0.54 12.41
N TYR A 458 -0.05 -0.45 11.48
CA TYR A 458 0.98 0.61 11.45
C TYR A 458 0.77 1.61 10.31
N GLN A 459 -0.46 1.77 9.84
CA GLN A 459 -0.80 2.63 8.71
C GLN A 459 -0.35 4.10 8.89
N HIS A 460 -0.35 4.61 10.14
CA HIS A 460 0.08 5.98 10.45
C HIS A 460 1.59 6.14 10.67
N ASP A 461 2.37 5.05 10.66
CA ASP A 461 3.81 5.08 10.91
C ASP A 461 4.66 5.01 9.64
N VAL A 462 4.03 4.82 8.49
CA VAL A 462 4.68 4.81 7.18
C VAL A 462 4.64 6.18 6.52
N ASN A 463 5.41 6.36 5.45
CA ASN A 463 5.35 7.57 4.63
C ASN A 463 3.94 7.78 4.07
N GLN A 464 3.28 8.88 4.48
CA GLN A 464 1.88 9.14 4.14
C GLN A 464 1.65 9.49 2.66
N ALA A 465 2.65 10.02 1.96
CA ALA A 465 2.57 10.28 0.52
C ALA A 465 2.67 8.96 -0.28
N ALA A 466 3.59 8.08 0.11
CA ALA A 466 3.71 6.75 -0.47
C ALA A 466 2.45 5.91 -0.20
N LEU A 467 1.91 5.96 1.02
CA LEU A 467 0.65 5.31 1.39
C LEU A 467 -0.50 5.79 0.49
N ALA A 468 -0.68 7.10 0.35
CA ALA A 468 -1.75 7.66 -0.49
C ALA A 468 -1.63 7.15 -1.93
N LYS A 469 -0.43 7.24 -2.53
CA LYS A 469 -0.18 6.78 -3.91
C LYS A 469 -0.49 5.29 -4.07
N THR A 470 -0.04 4.46 -3.13
CA THR A 470 -0.27 3.00 -3.16
C THR A 470 -1.74 2.68 -3.06
N LEU A 471 -2.46 3.27 -2.11
CA LEU A 471 -3.88 3.00 -1.91
C LEU A 471 -4.75 3.53 -3.06
N ASP A 472 -4.43 4.70 -3.62
CA ASP A 472 -5.11 5.23 -4.81
C ASP A 472 -4.96 4.31 -6.02
N ALA A 473 -3.76 3.76 -6.23
CA ALA A 473 -3.53 2.78 -7.29
C ALA A 473 -4.39 1.51 -7.11
N VAL A 474 -4.51 1.00 -5.89
CA VAL A 474 -5.36 -0.16 -5.58
C VAL A 474 -6.84 0.12 -5.90
N VAL A 475 -7.34 1.31 -5.54
CA VAL A 475 -8.72 1.70 -5.85
C VAL A 475 -8.95 1.76 -7.36
N GLU A 476 -8.04 2.40 -8.10
CA GLU A 476 -8.12 2.48 -9.56
C GLU A 476 -8.13 1.09 -10.20
N ASP A 477 -7.21 0.22 -9.80
CA ASP A 477 -7.11 -1.14 -10.34
C ASP A 477 -8.37 -1.97 -10.01
N ALA A 478 -8.91 -1.86 -8.79
CA ALA A 478 -10.12 -2.56 -8.39
C ALA A 478 -11.35 -2.11 -9.20
N VAL A 479 -11.54 -0.81 -9.37
CA VAL A 479 -12.68 -0.25 -10.13
C VAL A 479 -12.63 -0.69 -11.59
N ASN A 480 -11.46 -0.62 -12.22
CA ASN A 480 -11.30 -1.00 -13.63
C ASN A 480 -11.36 -2.53 -13.84
N ALA A 481 -10.96 -3.33 -12.84
CA ALA A 481 -11.12 -4.79 -12.88
C ALA A 481 -12.58 -5.22 -12.83
N VAL A 482 -13.39 -4.59 -12.00
CA VAL A 482 -14.84 -4.88 -11.88
C VAL A 482 -15.62 -4.33 -13.07
N GLY A 483 -15.24 -3.15 -13.57
CA GLY A 483 -16.00 -2.36 -14.53
C GLY A 483 -17.16 -1.59 -13.87
N VAL A 484 -17.66 -0.59 -14.55
CA VAL A 484 -18.60 0.38 -13.99
C VAL A 484 -19.83 0.52 -14.88
N ASP A 485 -21.02 0.42 -14.29
CA ASP A 485 -22.27 0.73 -14.99
C ASP A 485 -22.40 2.25 -15.19
N LEU A 486 -22.42 2.66 -16.45
CA LEU A 486 -22.43 4.08 -16.84
C LEU A 486 -23.70 4.81 -16.37
N ASN A 487 -24.82 4.10 -16.30
CA ASN A 487 -26.13 4.68 -16.01
C ASN A 487 -26.46 4.79 -14.51
N THR A 488 -25.72 4.07 -13.65
CA THR A 488 -25.99 4.04 -12.21
C THR A 488 -24.84 4.57 -11.37
N ALA A 489 -23.63 4.63 -11.92
CA ALA A 489 -22.43 5.00 -11.18
C ALA A 489 -22.46 6.43 -10.65
N SER A 490 -21.92 6.61 -9.44
CA SER A 490 -21.68 7.93 -8.82
C SER A 490 -20.47 8.63 -9.43
N VAL A 491 -20.37 9.93 -9.22
CA VAL A 491 -19.18 10.72 -9.61
C VAL A 491 -17.88 10.15 -9.01
N PRO A 492 -17.80 9.81 -7.72
CA PRO A 492 -16.58 9.19 -7.15
C PRO A 492 -16.20 7.88 -7.83
N LEU A 493 -17.16 7.03 -8.17
CA LEU A 493 -16.89 5.77 -8.84
C LEU A 493 -16.40 5.99 -10.28
N LEU A 494 -17.06 6.85 -11.04
CA LEU A 494 -16.69 7.21 -12.41
C LEU A 494 -15.28 7.84 -12.47
N SER A 495 -14.91 8.67 -11.49
CA SER A 495 -13.61 9.34 -11.46
C SER A 495 -12.43 8.38 -11.23
N ARG A 496 -12.70 7.12 -10.86
CA ARG A 496 -11.68 6.05 -10.75
C ARG A 496 -11.54 5.21 -12.02
N VAL A 497 -12.42 5.41 -13.00
CA VAL A 497 -12.32 4.74 -14.29
C VAL A 497 -11.17 5.35 -15.10
N ALA A 498 -10.40 4.48 -15.79
CA ALA A 498 -9.29 4.89 -16.64
C ALA A 498 -9.68 6.02 -17.59
N GLY A 499 -8.92 7.10 -17.61
CA GLY A 499 -9.13 8.26 -18.49
C GLY A 499 -10.25 9.22 -18.08
N ILE A 500 -10.94 9.00 -16.97
CA ILE A 500 -12.01 9.88 -16.46
C ILE A 500 -11.47 10.73 -15.30
N SER A 501 -11.35 12.02 -15.54
CA SER A 501 -11.08 13.00 -14.48
C SER A 501 -12.34 13.30 -13.66
N PRO A 502 -12.22 13.87 -12.44
CA PRO A 502 -13.38 14.29 -11.65
C PRO A 502 -14.35 15.19 -12.44
N THR A 503 -13.83 16.13 -13.23
CA THR A 503 -14.67 17.01 -14.08
C THR A 503 -15.42 16.23 -15.15
N ILE A 504 -14.77 15.24 -15.79
CA ILE A 504 -15.43 14.39 -16.78
C ILE A 504 -16.51 13.54 -16.11
N ALA A 505 -16.24 13.01 -14.92
CA ALA A 505 -17.21 12.24 -14.14
C ALA A 505 -18.46 13.06 -13.80
N GLU A 506 -18.28 14.29 -13.34
CA GLU A 506 -19.38 15.25 -13.12
C GLU A 506 -20.16 15.52 -14.39
N ASN A 507 -19.50 15.75 -15.51
CA ASN A 507 -20.14 15.99 -16.81
C ASN A 507 -20.92 14.76 -17.32
N ILE A 508 -20.44 13.55 -17.05
CA ILE A 508 -21.18 12.31 -17.39
C ILE A 508 -22.50 12.24 -16.60
N VAL A 509 -22.43 12.48 -15.29
CA VAL A 509 -23.64 12.46 -14.45
C VAL A 509 -24.61 13.55 -14.87
N HIS A 510 -24.13 14.77 -15.06
CA HIS A 510 -24.95 15.89 -15.52
C HIS A 510 -25.62 15.61 -16.87
N TYR A 511 -24.86 15.10 -17.84
CA TYR A 511 -25.40 14.70 -19.15
C TYR A 511 -26.50 13.65 -19.01
N ARG A 512 -26.29 12.65 -18.15
CA ARG A 512 -27.28 11.60 -17.85
C ARG A 512 -28.56 12.18 -17.24
N ASP A 513 -28.41 13.13 -16.32
CA ASP A 513 -29.55 13.76 -15.64
C ASP A 513 -30.38 14.63 -16.60
N GLU A 514 -29.72 15.29 -17.56
CA GLU A 514 -30.42 16.15 -18.56
C GLU A 514 -31.01 15.38 -19.73
N HIS A 515 -30.33 14.32 -20.21
CA HIS A 515 -30.67 13.64 -21.46
C HIS A 515 -31.21 12.21 -21.26
N GLY A 516 -31.29 11.74 -20.01
CA GLY A 516 -31.61 10.37 -19.68
C GLY A 516 -30.46 9.39 -19.83
N SER A 517 -30.76 8.10 -19.64
CA SER A 517 -29.76 7.04 -19.67
C SER A 517 -29.02 6.95 -21.01
N PHE A 518 -27.73 6.66 -20.96
CA PHE A 518 -26.92 6.36 -22.14
C PHE A 518 -27.42 5.07 -22.80
N ALA A 519 -27.74 5.13 -24.06
CA ALA A 519 -28.21 3.97 -24.87
C ALA A 519 -27.04 3.22 -25.54
N SER A 520 -25.85 3.84 -25.63
CA SER A 520 -24.67 3.25 -26.24
C SER A 520 -23.38 3.91 -25.70
N ARG A 521 -22.27 3.19 -25.75
CA ARG A 521 -20.93 3.76 -25.46
C ARG A 521 -20.58 4.94 -26.38
N ALA A 522 -21.03 4.90 -27.64
CA ALA A 522 -20.79 6.00 -28.59
C ALA A 522 -21.40 7.33 -28.11
N SER A 523 -22.45 7.29 -27.31
CA SER A 523 -23.08 8.49 -26.74
C SER A 523 -22.16 9.26 -25.79
N LEU A 524 -21.14 8.62 -25.20
CA LEU A 524 -20.12 9.27 -24.38
C LEU A 524 -19.39 10.39 -25.12
N LYS A 525 -19.22 10.27 -26.43
CA LYS A 525 -18.57 11.32 -27.26
C LYS A 525 -19.31 12.66 -27.26
N LYS A 526 -20.54 12.69 -26.76
CA LYS A 526 -21.34 13.90 -26.60
C LYS A 526 -21.12 14.60 -25.26
N VAL A 527 -20.47 13.93 -24.31
CA VAL A 527 -20.20 14.47 -22.97
C VAL A 527 -19.12 15.55 -23.07
N PRO A 528 -19.36 16.75 -22.51
CA PRO A 528 -18.37 17.83 -22.52
C PRO A 528 -17.02 17.40 -21.91
N ARG A 529 -15.93 17.79 -22.54
CA ARG A 529 -14.52 17.48 -22.17
C ARG A 529 -14.12 16.01 -22.28
N LEU A 530 -15.00 15.10 -22.66
CA LEU A 530 -14.67 13.71 -22.96
C LEU A 530 -14.17 13.63 -24.41
N GLY A 531 -12.86 13.88 -24.59
CA GLY A 531 -12.21 13.84 -25.90
C GLY A 531 -11.89 12.42 -26.37
N PRO A 532 -11.29 12.27 -27.58
CA PRO A 532 -10.97 10.98 -28.16
C PRO A 532 -10.07 10.12 -27.27
N LYS A 533 -9.05 10.72 -26.60
CA LYS A 533 -8.15 10.00 -25.71
C LYS A 533 -8.86 9.49 -24.47
N ALA A 534 -9.70 10.32 -23.84
CA ALA A 534 -10.49 9.88 -22.69
C ALA A 534 -11.45 8.75 -23.06
N PHE A 535 -12.11 8.84 -24.23
CA PHE A 535 -12.98 7.79 -24.75
C PHE A 535 -12.21 6.48 -24.95
N GLU A 536 -11.05 6.52 -25.60
CA GLU A 536 -10.18 5.35 -25.79
C GLU A 536 -9.88 4.67 -24.46
N GLN A 537 -9.49 5.46 -23.45
CA GLN A 537 -9.10 4.92 -22.15
C GLN A 537 -10.27 4.32 -21.35
N CYS A 538 -11.44 4.96 -21.37
CA CYS A 538 -12.57 4.58 -20.50
C CYS A 538 -13.57 3.60 -21.10
N ALA A 539 -13.73 3.57 -22.42
CA ALA A 539 -14.86 2.92 -23.07
C ALA A 539 -15.01 1.44 -22.74
N GLY A 540 -13.93 0.70 -22.65
CA GLY A 540 -13.96 -0.73 -22.32
C GLY A 540 -14.32 -1.04 -20.87
N PHE A 541 -14.11 -0.08 -19.96
CA PHE A 541 -14.40 -0.22 -18.53
C PHE A 541 -15.79 0.26 -18.13
N LEU A 542 -16.46 1.01 -19.01
CA LEU A 542 -17.84 1.48 -18.82
C LEU A 542 -18.80 0.52 -19.50
N ARG A 543 -19.82 0.09 -18.77
CA ARG A 543 -20.82 -0.86 -19.25
C ARG A 543 -22.20 -0.25 -19.26
N ILE A 544 -23.04 -0.68 -20.20
CA ILE A 544 -24.42 -0.24 -20.34
C ILE A 544 -25.29 -1.48 -20.40
N ASN A 545 -26.01 -1.76 -19.32
CA ASN A 545 -26.98 -2.86 -19.29
C ASN A 545 -28.19 -2.53 -20.19
N GLY A 546 -28.58 -3.48 -21.04
CA GLY A 546 -29.68 -3.27 -21.96
C GLY A 546 -29.38 -2.29 -23.11
N ALA A 547 -28.10 -2.10 -23.47
CA ALA A 547 -27.70 -1.27 -24.60
C ALA A 547 -28.23 -1.79 -25.94
N ARG A 548 -28.30 -0.91 -26.95
CA ARG A 548 -28.67 -1.29 -28.32
C ARG A 548 -27.69 -2.28 -28.96
N ASP A 549 -26.37 -2.05 -28.74
CA ASP A 549 -25.31 -2.99 -29.08
C ASP A 549 -25.02 -3.84 -27.85
N PRO A 550 -25.25 -5.16 -27.91
CA PRO A 550 -25.00 -6.02 -26.74
C PRO A 550 -23.56 -6.03 -26.28
N LEU A 551 -22.60 -5.65 -27.14
CA LEU A 551 -21.19 -5.52 -26.78
C LEU A 551 -20.92 -4.36 -25.79
N ASP A 552 -21.81 -3.36 -25.74
CA ASP A 552 -21.68 -2.24 -24.80
C ASP A 552 -21.94 -2.66 -23.34
N SER A 553 -22.49 -3.85 -23.10
CA SER A 553 -22.59 -4.46 -21.76
C SER A 553 -21.38 -5.30 -21.38
N SER A 554 -20.47 -5.57 -22.30
CA SER A 554 -19.30 -6.40 -22.14
C SER A 554 -18.04 -5.58 -21.81
N ALA A 555 -16.93 -6.26 -21.50
CA ALA A 555 -15.61 -5.64 -21.38
C ALA A 555 -14.84 -5.59 -22.71
N VAL A 556 -15.46 -5.96 -23.83
CA VAL A 556 -14.85 -5.80 -25.16
C VAL A 556 -14.72 -4.31 -25.46
N HIS A 557 -13.50 -3.89 -25.82
CA HIS A 557 -13.26 -2.49 -26.19
C HIS A 557 -13.91 -2.18 -27.55
N PRO A 558 -14.53 -0.99 -27.75
CA PRO A 558 -15.18 -0.64 -29.03
C PRO A 558 -14.27 -0.77 -30.24
N GLU A 559 -12.97 -0.56 -30.13
CA GLU A 559 -12.00 -0.74 -31.22
C GLU A 559 -11.94 -2.19 -31.74
N ALA A 560 -12.27 -3.16 -30.88
CA ALA A 560 -12.25 -4.58 -31.20
C ALA A 560 -13.63 -5.13 -31.64
N TYR A 561 -14.67 -4.32 -31.73
CA TYR A 561 -15.96 -4.76 -32.25
C TYR A 561 -15.91 -5.37 -33.66
N PRO A 562 -15.07 -4.88 -34.60
CA PRO A 562 -14.88 -5.54 -35.89
C PRO A 562 -14.44 -7.01 -35.78
N VAL A 563 -13.63 -7.36 -34.79
CA VAL A 563 -13.20 -8.75 -34.53
C VAL A 563 -14.41 -9.62 -34.19
N VAL A 564 -15.30 -9.14 -33.29
CA VAL A 564 -16.50 -9.86 -32.92
C VAL A 564 -17.44 -10.04 -34.10
N ARG A 565 -17.57 -9.03 -34.97
CA ARG A 565 -18.39 -9.12 -36.20
C ARG A 565 -17.83 -10.16 -37.17
N ARG A 566 -16.50 -10.25 -37.33
CA ARG A 566 -15.86 -11.32 -38.13
C ARG A 566 -16.14 -12.71 -37.55
N ILE A 567 -16.14 -12.84 -36.22
CA ILE A 567 -16.52 -14.10 -35.55
C ILE A 567 -17.97 -14.46 -35.85
N ALA A 568 -18.89 -13.48 -35.72
CA ALA A 568 -20.29 -13.65 -36.00
C ALA A 568 -20.51 -14.09 -37.47
N GLU A 569 -19.87 -13.43 -38.43
CA GLU A 569 -19.94 -13.74 -39.84
C GLU A 569 -19.44 -15.15 -40.14
N LYS A 570 -18.27 -15.54 -39.59
CA LYS A 570 -17.69 -16.88 -39.82
C LYS A 570 -18.53 -18.00 -39.19
N THR A 571 -19.18 -17.74 -38.06
CA THR A 571 -20.04 -18.72 -37.40
C THR A 571 -21.48 -18.75 -37.93
N GLY A 572 -21.87 -17.75 -38.72
CA GLY A 572 -23.26 -17.58 -39.21
C GLY A 572 -24.25 -17.19 -38.09
N LEU A 573 -23.75 -16.73 -36.94
CA LEU A 573 -24.58 -16.30 -35.81
C LEU A 573 -24.61 -14.77 -35.71
N SER A 574 -25.68 -14.24 -35.11
CA SER A 574 -25.71 -12.85 -34.69
C SER A 574 -24.75 -12.65 -33.45
N VAL A 575 -24.39 -11.39 -33.16
CA VAL A 575 -23.61 -11.07 -31.94
C VAL A 575 -24.37 -11.57 -30.70
N ASP A 576 -25.68 -11.36 -30.62
CA ASP A 576 -26.50 -11.88 -29.52
C ASP A 576 -26.50 -13.42 -29.46
N GLY A 577 -26.46 -14.09 -30.59
CA GLY A 577 -26.36 -15.54 -30.66
C GLY A 577 -25.00 -16.12 -30.30
N LEU A 578 -23.94 -15.29 -30.33
CA LEU A 578 -22.61 -15.67 -29.85
C LEU A 578 -22.47 -15.53 -28.33
N ILE A 579 -23.10 -14.51 -27.75
CA ILE A 579 -22.99 -14.21 -26.32
C ILE A 579 -23.60 -15.36 -25.51
N GLY A 580 -22.78 -15.93 -24.61
CA GLY A 580 -23.15 -17.07 -23.78
C GLY A 580 -23.19 -18.42 -24.49
N ASN A 581 -22.86 -18.48 -25.79
CA ASN A 581 -22.84 -19.72 -26.54
C ASN A 581 -21.49 -20.46 -26.36
N THR A 582 -21.34 -21.03 -25.16
CA THR A 582 -20.10 -21.70 -24.72
C THR A 582 -19.64 -22.78 -25.70
N SER A 583 -20.55 -23.54 -26.30
CA SER A 583 -20.21 -24.64 -27.20
C SER A 583 -19.55 -24.15 -28.50
N VAL A 584 -20.10 -23.10 -29.08
CA VAL A 584 -19.53 -22.48 -30.30
C VAL A 584 -18.21 -21.79 -29.95
N LEU A 585 -18.20 -20.94 -28.92
CA LEU A 585 -17.02 -20.14 -28.54
C LEU A 585 -15.79 -21.01 -28.19
N LYS A 586 -15.98 -22.15 -27.50
CA LYS A 586 -14.90 -23.10 -27.21
C LYS A 586 -14.37 -23.85 -28.41
N SER A 587 -15.14 -23.95 -29.49
CA SER A 587 -14.71 -24.59 -30.74
C SER A 587 -13.83 -23.66 -31.61
N LEU A 588 -13.82 -22.37 -31.35
CA LEU A 588 -13.09 -21.38 -32.11
C LEU A 588 -11.63 -21.31 -31.67
N ARG A 589 -10.73 -21.15 -32.64
CA ARG A 589 -9.31 -20.91 -32.37
C ARG A 589 -9.01 -19.43 -32.48
N PRO A 590 -8.42 -18.81 -31.45
CA PRO A 590 -8.08 -17.38 -31.47
C PRO A 590 -7.22 -16.97 -32.68
N GLN A 591 -6.32 -17.84 -33.13
CA GLN A 591 -5.44 -17.60 -34.25
C GLN A 591 -6.18 -17.34 -35.59
N ASP A 592 -7.39 -17.86 -35.72
CA ASP A 592 -8.21 -17.73 -36.94
C ASP A 592 -8.77 -16.32 -37.11
N PHE A 593 -8.77 -15.51 -36.07
CA PHE A 593 -9.35 -14.16 -36.00
C PHE A 593 -8.32 -13.08 -35.63
N ALA A 594 -7.10 -13.48 -35.28
CA ALA A 594 -6.01 -12.55 -35.01
C ALA A 594 -5.54 -11.84 -36.30
N ASP A 595 -5.16 -10.57 -36.14
CA ASP A 595 -4.59 -9.75 -37.21
C ASP A 595 -3.44 -8.88 -36.68
N GLU A 596 -2.93 -7.95 -37.49
CA GLU A 596 -1.82 -7.07 -37.15
C GLU A 596 -2.13 -6.11 -35.98
N HIS A 597 -3.43 -5.82 -35.75
CA HIS A 597 -3.87 -4.89 -34.69
C HIS A 597 -4.35 -5.64 -33.44
N PHE A 598 -4.97 -6.80 -33.63
CA PHE A 598 -5.55 -7.62 -32.56
C PHE A 598 -4.95 -9.02 -32.60
N GLY A 599 -3.96 -9.25 -31.76
CA GLY A 599 -3.26 -10.52 -31.68
C GLY A 599 -4.05 -11.60 -30.95
N VAL A 600 -3.41 -12.76 -30.84
CA VAL A 600 -4.00 -13.94 -30.16
C VAL A 600 -4.44 -13.64 -28.71
N PRO A 601 -3.66 -12.91 -27.89
CA PRO A 601 -4.08 -12.58 -26.52
C PRO A 601 -5.41 -11.79 -26.48
N THR A 602 -5.54 -10.75 -27.31
CA THR A 602 -6.77 -9.95 -27.37
C THR A 602 -7.96 -10.79 -27.87
N VAL A 603 -7.79 -11.60 -28.89
CA VAL A 603 -8.86 -12.47 -29.39
C VAL A 603 -9.28 -13.52 -28.34
N THR A 604 -8.31 -14.06 -27.61
CA THR A 604 -8.59 -14.98 -26.48
C THR A 604 -9.45 -14.30 -25.40
N ASP A 605 -9.12 -13.08 -25.03
CA ASP A 605 -9.90 -12.29 -24.08
C ASP A 605 -11.31 -11.99 -24.60
N ILE A 606 -11.45 -11.66 -25.89
CA ILE A 606 -12.75 -11.43 -26.52
C ILE A 606 -13.63 -12.67 -26.45
N LEU A 607 -13.09 -13.85 -26.81
CA LEU A 607 -13.85 -15.10 -26.76
C LEU A 607 -14.29 -15.46 -25.34
N ALA A 608 -13.42 -15.24 -24.37
CA ALA A 608 -13.73 -15.45 -22.94
C ALA A 608 -14.80 -14.48 -22.45
N GLU A 609 -14.75 -13.23 -22.89
CA GLU A 609 -15.73 -12.19 -22.56
C GLU A 609 -17.09 -12.45 -23.20
N LEU A 610 -17.14 -12.93 -24.43
CA LEU A 610 -18.38 -13.33 -25.11
C LEU A 610 -19.04 -14.54 -24.43
N ASP A 611 -18.25 -15.48 -23.88
CA ASP A 611 -18.79 -16.62 -23.14
C ASP A 611 -19.51 -16.19 -21.84
N LYS A 612 -18.96 -15.20 -21.14
CA LYS A 612 -19.53 -14.66 -19.89
C LYS A 612 -19.36 -13.14 -19.85
N PRO A 613 -20.21 -12.39 -20.58
CA PRO A 613 -20.05 -10.95 -20.70
C PRO A 613 -20.24 -10.24 -19.35
N GLY A 614 -19.39 -9.28 -19.09
CA GLY A 614 -19.48 -8.44 -17.90
C GLY A 614 -19.36 -9.21 -16.58
N ARG A 615 -18.69 -10.37 -16.56
CA ARG A 615 -18.54 -11.15 -15.34
C ARG A 615 -17.86 -10.32 -14.26
N ASP A 616 -18.53 -10.24 -13.10
CA ASP A 616 -17.96 -9.66 -11.89
C ASP A 616 -16.85 -10.60 -11.35
N PRO A 617 -15.62 -10.12 -11.17
CA PRO A 617 -14.52 -10.93 -10.63
C PRO A 617 -14.66 -11.19 -9.14
N ARG A 618 -15.57 -10.50 -8.45
CA ARG A 618 -15.79 -10.65 -7.01
C ARG A 618 -16.45 -11.99 -6.69
N PRO A 619 -16.22 -12.56 -5.48
CA PRO A 619 -16.84 -13.81 -5.06
C PRO A 619 -18.35 -13.65 -4.88
N GLU A 620 -19.06 -14.77 -4.85
CA GLU A 620 -20.46 -14.79 -4.47
C GLU A 620 -20.64 -14.44 -2.99
N PHE A 621 -21.73 -13.74 -2.69
CA PHE A 621 -22.05 -13.34 -1.33
C PHE A 621 -22.42 -14.54 -0.46
N ALA A 622 -21.69 -14.69 0.65
CA ALA A 622 -21.95 -15.68 1.69
C ALA A 622 -21.72 -15.05 3.07
N THR A 623 -22.37 -15.56 4.10
CA THR A 623 -22.27 -15.06 5.48
C THR A 623 -21.72 -16.15 6.40
N ALA A 624 -20.84 -15.75 7.36
CA ALA A 624 -20.43 -16.63 8.46
C ALA A 624 -21.59 -16.81 9.45
N THR A 625 -21.69 -18.00 10.01
CA THR A 625 -22.64 -18.30 11.11
C THR A 625 -21.86 -18.39 12.42
N PHE A 626 -21.95 -17.36 13.25
CA PHE A 626 -21.32 -17.37 14.56
C PHE A 626 -22.02 -18.35 15.51
N LYS A 627 -21.23 -18.98 16.38
CA LYS A 627 -21.72 -19.96 17.33
C LYS A 627 -22.51 -19.28 18.44
N GLU A 628 -23.76 -19.68 18.67
CA GLU A 628 -24.58 -19.20 19.79
C GLU A 628 -23.91 -19.47 21.15
N GLY A 629 -23.98 -18.49 22.06
CA GLY A 629 -23.40 -18.58 23.41
C GLY A 629 -21.90 -18.26 23.49
N VAL A 630 -21.26 -17.84 22.39
CA VAL A 630 -19.87 -17.34 22.36
C VAL A 630 -19.90 -15.85 22.08
N GLU A 631 -19.91 -15.02 23.12
CA GLU A 631 -20.03 -13.56 23.04
C GLU A 631 -18.79 -12.82 23.59
N LYS A 632 -18.03 -13.48 24.46
CA LYS A 632 -16.86 -12.91 25.14
C LYS A 632 -15.66 -13.82 25.03
N ILE A 633 -14.47 -13.24 25.19
CA ILE A 633 -13.22 -14.02 25.22
C ILE A 633 -13.26 -15.14 26.26
N SER A 634 -13.90 -14.89 27.40
CA SER A 634 -14.07 -15.90 28.46
C SER A 634 -14.90 -17.13 28.05
N ASP A 635 -15.67 -17.03 26.99
CA ASP A 635 -16.52 -18.11 26.50
C ASP A 635 -15.75 -19.05 25.55
N LEU A 636 -14.55 -18.62 25.13
CA LEU A 636 -13.66 -19.41 24.27
C LEU A 636 -12.95 -20.48 25.09
N ILE A 637 -13.11 -21.71 24.67
CA ILE A 637 -12.45 -22.88 25.28
C ILE A 637 -11.49 -23.51 24.26
N PRO A 638 -10.26 -23.83 24.62
CA PRO A 638 -9.32 -24.52 23.72
C PRO A 638 -9.95 -25.75 23.07
N GLY A 639 -9.81 -25.88 21.76
CA GLY A 639 -10.38 -26.95 20.95
C GLY A 639 -11.78 -26.68 20.39
N MET A 640 -12.38 -25.50 20.63
CA MET A 640 -13.60 -25.09 19.94
C MET A 640 -13.36 -24.91 18.44
N ILE A 641 -14.29 -25.42 17.63
CA ILE A 641 -14.37 -25.11 16.21
C ILE A 641 -15.40 -24.00 16.02
N LEU A 642 -14.97 -22.89 15.44
CA LEU A 642 -15.76 -21.68 15.24
C LEU A 642 -15.66 -21.25 13.78
N GLU A 643 -16.73 -20.67 13.25
CA GLU A 643 -16.67 -19.90 12.00
C GLU A 643 -16.34 -18.43 12.35
N GLY A 644 -15.52 -17.80 11.53
CA GLY A 644 -15.16 -16.41 11.74
C GLY A 644 -14.94 -15.67 10.42
N THR A 645 -14.93 -14.35 10.49
CA THR A 645 -14.63 -13.49 9.34
C THR A 645 -13.23 -12.95 9.48
N VAL A 646 -12.40 -13.14 8.45
CA VAL A 646 -11.06 -12.54 8.40
C VAL A 646 -11.20 -11.02 8.28
N THR A 647 -10.76 -10.30 9.30
CA THR A 647 -10.85 -8.83 9.35
C THR A 647 -9.62 -8.17 8.76
N ASN A 648 -8.44 -8.77 8.96
CA ASN A 648 -7.18 -8.26 8.46
C ASN A 648 -6.15 -9.38 8.26
N VAL A 649 -5.26 -9.22 7.30
CA VAL A 649 -4.15 -10.16 7.04
C VAL A 649 -2.84 -9.41 7.15
N ALA A 650 -1.93 -9.94 7.96
CA ALA A 650 -0.58 -9.44 8.16
C ALA A 650 0.45 -10.52 7.76
N ALA A 651 1.72 -10.13 7.59
CA ALA A 651 2.77 -11.07 7.22
C ALA A 651 2.95 -12.24 8.22
N PHE A 652 2.59 -12.03 9.48
CA PHE A 652 2.72 -13.03 10.56
C PHE A 652 1.42 -13.82 10.84
N GLY A 653 0.31 -13.52 10.16
CA GLY A 653 -0.94 -14.24 10.34
C GLY A 653 -2.18 -13.44 9.95
N ALA A 654 -3.34 -13.95 10.32
CA ALA A 654 -4.64 -13.35 10.05
C ALA A 654 -5.38 -12.98 11.34
N PHE A 655 -6.03 -11.83 11.34
CA PHE A 655 -6.97 -11.44 12.39
C PHE A 655 -8.36 -11.93 11.97
N VAL A 656 -9.04 -12.61 12.88
CA VAL A 656 -10.33 -13.24 12.62
C VAL A 656 -11.33 -12.85 13.70
N ASP A 657 -12.45 -12.29 13.30
CA ASP A 657 -13.61 -12.10 14.15
C ASP A 657 -14.39 -13.41 14.27
N VAL A 658 -14.39 -13.99 15.45
CA VAL A 658 -15.10 -15.24 15.75
C VAL A 658 -16.37 -15.03 16.59
N GLY A 659 -16.86 -13.79 16.63
CA GLY A 659 -18.07 -13.48 17.38
C GLY A 659 -17.82 -12.98 18.81
N VAL A 660 -16.59 -12.61 19.17
CA VAL A 660 -16.25 -11.99 20.47
C VAL A 660 -15.78 -10.53 20.24
N HIS A 661 -15.72 -9.73 21.30
CA HIS A 661 -15.41 -8.30 21.21
C HIS A 661 -13.97 -7.95 20.77
N GLN A 662 -13.14 -8.95 20.52
CA GLN A 662 -11.76 -8.79 20.08
C GLN A 662 -11.44 -9.83 19.02
N ASP A 663 -10.78 -9.40 17.95
CA ASP A 663 -10.31 -10.30 16.92
C ASP A 663 -9.25 -11.27 17.46
N GLY A 664 -9.37 -12.52 17.10
CA GLY A 664 -8.35 -13.52 17.36
C GLY A 664 -7.24 -13.45 16.33
N LEU A 665 -5.99 -13.70 16.73
CA LEU A 665 -4.87 -13.85 15.82
C LEU A 665 -4.64 -15.33 15.51
N VAL A 666 -4.74 -15.70 14.24
CA VAL A 666 -4.27 -16.98 13.73
C VAL A 666 -2.87 -16.77 13.15
N HIS A 667 -1.86 -17.28 13.84
CA HIS A 667 -0.47 -17.16 13.41
C HIS A 667 -0.25 -17.88 12.06
N VAL A 668 0.68 -17.40 11.24
CA VAL A 668 0.97 -17.95 9.90
C VAL A 668 1.23 -19.47 9.92
N SER A 669 1.87 -19.98 10.97
CA SER A 669 2.11 -21.43 11.14
C SER A 669 0.87 -22.26 11.45
N ALA A 670 -0.26 -21.63 11.74
CA ALA A 670 -1.53 -22.28 12.06
C ALA A 670 -2.62 -22.04 10.99
N LEU A 671 -2.28 -21.37 9.88
CA LEU A 671 -3.23 -21.09 8.81
C LEU A 671 -3.52 -22.29 7.90
N ALA A 672 -2.60 -23.23 7.80
CA ALA A 672 -2.77 -24.46 7.01
C ALA A 672 -1.87 -25.57 7.54
N ASP A 673 -2.15 -26.83 7.15
CA ASP A 673 -1.34 -28.01 7.50
C ASP A 673 0.00 -28.07 6.74
N THR A 674 0.19 -27.19 5.75
CA THR A 674 1.42 -27.06 4.97
C THR A 674 2.11 -25.73 5.29
N PHE A 675 3.41 -25.64 4.97
CA PHE A 675 4.15 -24.37 5.17
C PHE A 675 3.55 -23.24 4.35
N VAL A 676 3.17 -22.17 5.04
CA VAL A 676 2.62 -20.94 4.45
C VAL A 676 3.68 -19.86 4.53
N SER A 677 4.21 -19.44 3.38
CA SER A 677 5.16 -18.33 3.28
C SER A 677 4.47 -16.96 3.31
N ASN A 678 3.26 -16.88 2.75
CA ASN A 678 2.47 -15.67 2.69
C ASN A 678 1.01 -15.95 3.09
N PRO A 679 0.51 -15.39 4.20
CA PRO A 679 -0.86 -15.60 4.67
C PRO A 679 -1.94 -15.29 3.63
N HIS A 680 -1.72 -14.32 2.73
CA HIS A 680 -2.67 -13.99 1.66
C HIS A 680 -2.89 -15.09 0.62
N ASP A 681 -2.02 -16.09 0.56
CA ASP A 681 -2.20 -17.23 -0.35
C ASP A 681 -3.28 -18.20 0.18
N VAL A 682 -3.55 -18.15 1.48
CA VAL A 682 -4.49 -19.04 2.17
C VAL A 682 -5.78 -18.33 2.56
N VAL A 683 -5.67 -17.10 3.10
CA VAL A 683 -6.81 -16.31 3.62
C VAL A 683 -6.85 -14.92 3.04
N ARG A 684 -8.03 -14.32 3.01
CA ARG A 684 -8.25 -12.94 2.53
C ARG A 684 -9.19 -12.20 3.46
N SER A 685 -8.96 -10.89 3.65
CA SER A 685 -9.86 -10.02 4.41
C SER A 685 -11.27 -10.04 3.82
N GLY A 686 -12.29 -10.00 4.69
CA GLY A 686 -13.68 -10.03 4.30
C GLY A 686 -14.24 -11.42 3.95
N ARG A 687 -13.42 -12.49 4.00
CA ARG A 687 -13.88 -13.87 3.84
C ARG A 687 -14.10 -14.53 5.19
N TRP A 688 -15.11 -15.41 5.25
CA TRP A 688 -15.30 -16.30 6.39
C TRP A 688 -14.34 -17.48 6.30
N SER A 689 -13.92 -17.99 7.47
CA SER A 689 -13.05 -19.14 7.63
C SER A 689 -13.53 -20.00 8.81
N LYS A 690 -13.18 -21.26 8.81
CA LYS A 690 -13.58 -22.22 9.83
C LYS A 690 -12.36 -22.74 10.59
#